data_2e421a72fe17f0cd7decad6e486d61b8
#
_entry.id   2e421a72fe17f0cd7decad6e486d61b8
#
_cell.length_a   1.000
_cell.length_b   1.000
_cell.length_c   1.000
_cell.angle_alpha   90.00
_cell.angle_beta   90.00
_cell.angle_gamma   90.00
#
_symmetry.space_group_name_H-M   'P 1'
#
loop_
_entity.id
_entity.type
_entity.pdbx_description
1 polymer ?
#
loop_
_entity_poly.entity_id
_entity_poly.type
_entity_poly.pdbx_seq_one_letter_code
_entity_poly.pdbx_strand_id
1 'polypeptide(L)'
;METDTLLVFVLLVWVPAGNGDKPRAHLTVVRQTPTQHFKNQFPALHWEHELGLAFTKNRMNYTNKFLLIPESGDYFIYSQVTFRGMTSECSEIRQAGRPNKPDSITVVITKVTDSYPEPTQLLMGTKSVCEVGSNWFQPIYLGAMFSLQEGDKLMVNVSDISLVDYTKEDKTFFGAFLLGSGSGNGSPRAHLTVVRQTPTQHFKNQFPALHWEHELGLAFTKNRMNYTNKFLLIPESGDYFIYSQVTFRGMTSECSEIRQAGRPNKPDSITVVITKVTDSYPEPTQLLMGTKSVCEVGSNWFQPIYLGAMFSLQEGDKLMVNVSDISLVDYTKEDKTFFGAFLLGSGSPRAHLTVVRQTPTQHFKNQFPALHWEHELGLAFTKNRMNYTNKFLLIPESGDYFIYSQVTFRGMTSECSEIRQAGRPNKPDSITVVITKVTDSYPEPTQLLMGTKSVCEVGSNWFQPIYLGAMFSLQEGDKLMVNVSDISLVDYTKEDKTFFGAFLLGSSSSSSSSGSCDKTHTCPPCPAPPVAGPSVFLFPPKPKDTLMISRTPEVTCVVVDVSHEDPEVKFNWYVDGVEVHNAKTKPREEQYNSTYRVVSVLTVLHQDWLNGKEYKCKVSNKGLPSSIEKTISKAKGQPREPQVYTLPPSREEMTKNQVSLTCLVKGFYPSDIAVEWESNGQPENNYKTTPPVLDSDGSFFLYSKLTVDKSRWQQGNVFSCSVMHEALHNHYTQKSLSLSPGK
;
A
#
# COMPACT_ATOMS: atom_id res chain seq x y z
N MET A 1 -29.89 54.48 40.31
CA MET A 1 -29.71 53.99 38.94
C MET A 1 -28.65 52.93 39.02
N GLU A 2 -29.07 51.72 39.30
CA GLU A 2 -28.25 50.51 39.38
C GLU A 2 -28.33 49.82 38.04
N THR A 3 -27.20 49.51 37.44
CA THR A 3 -27.09 48.72 36.24
C THR A 3 -26.63 47.32 36.63
N ASP A 4 -27.56 46.38 36.60
CA ASP A 4 -27.34 44.95 36.76
C ASP A 4 -26.56 44.38 35.57
N THR A 5 -25.36 43.83 35.85
CA THR A 5 -24.54 43.08 34.89
C THR A 5 -24.87 41.60 35.07
N LEU A 6 -25.56 41.02 34.09
CA LEU A 6 -25.88 39.59 34.04
C LEU A 6 -24.64 38.82 33.59
N LEU A 7 -24.03 38.06 34.49
CA LEU A 7 -22.97 37.09 34.18
C LEU A 7 -23.63 35.80 33.66
N VAL A 8 -23.43 35.54 32.36
CA VAL A 8 -23.81 34.26 31.75
C VAL A 8 -22.69 33.28 31.98
N PHE A 9 -22.89 32.33 32.90
CA PHE A 9 -22.02 31.15 33.04
C PHE A 9 -22.34 30.17 31.91
N VAL A 10 -21.43 30.03 30.93
CA VAL A 10 -21.46 28.93 29.98
C VAL A 10 -20.88 27.71 30.67
N LEU A 11 -21.75 26.81 31.10
CA LEU A 11 -21.35 25.46 31.52
C LEU A 11 -20.90 24.66 30.30
N LEU A 12 -19.59 24.55 30.11
CA LEU A 12 -19.00 23.56 29.22
C LEU A 12 -19.28 22.17 29.80
N VAL A 13 -20.33 21.53 29.30
CA VAL A 13 -20.54 20.09 29.55
C VAL A 13 -19.44 19.30 28.82
N TRP A 14 -18.53 18.78 29.58
CA TRP A 14 -17.55 17.84 29.12
C TRP A 14 -18.24 16.51 28.78
N VAL A 15 -18.46 16.24 27.49
CA VAL A 15 -18.93 14.94 27.01
C VAL A 15 -17.70 14.09 26.83
N PRO A 16 -17.55 12.93 27.48
CA PRO A 16 -16.42 12.04 27.21
C PRO A 16 -16.51 11.55 25.76
N ALA A 17 -15.44 11.78 24.98
CA ALA A 17 -15.35 11.34 23.61
C ALA A 17 -15.49 9.80 23.53
N GLY A 18 -16.47 9.35 22.76
CA GLY A 18 -16.62 7.93 22.44
C GLY A 18 -15.39 7.40 21.67
N ASN A 19 -15.19 6.10 21.68
CA ASN A 19 -14.03 5.38 21.10
C ASN A 19 -13.80 5.67 19.58
N GLY A 20 -14.65 6.44 18.91
CA GLY A 20 -14.57 6.79 17.49
C GLY A 20 -13.82 8.09 17.13
N ASP A 21 -13.49 8.94 18.11
CA ASP A 21 -13.04 10.32 17.86
C ASP A 21 -11.53 10.56 18.12
N LYS A 22 -10.72 9.51 18.12
CA LYS A 22 -9.27 9.63 18.36
C LYS A 22 -8.57 10.31 17.20
N PRO A 23 -7.66 11.29 17.46
CA PRO A 23 -6.83 11.94 16.44
C PRO A 23 -6.03 10.95 15.61
N ARG A 24 -6.04 11.15 14.29
CA ARG A 24 -5.28 10.34 13.35
C ARG A 24 -5.05 11.03 12.01
N ALA A 25 -3.93 10.74 11.37
CA ALA A 25 -3.57 11.29 10.06
C ALA A 25 -2.75 10.30 9.25
N HIS A 26 -2.98 10.30 7.95
CA HIS A 26 -2.12 9.68 6.94
C HIS A 26 -1.81 10.71 5.88
N LEU A 27 -0.53 10.99 5.66
CA LEU A 27 -0.02 12.00 4.75
C LEU A 27 0.76 11.33 3.63
N THR A 28 0.62 11.83 2.42
CA THR A 28 1.30 11.27 1.25
C THR A 28 2.29 12.28 0.65
N VAL A 29 3.23 11.77 -0.14
CA VAL A 29 4.32 12.58 -0.68
C VAL A 29 3.84 13.61 -1.71
N VAL A 30 4.40 14.83 -1.64
CA VAL A 30 4.29 15.84 -2.70
C VAL A 30 5.65 16.11 -3.29
N ARG A 31 5.71 16.38 -4.59
CA ARG A 31 6.96 16.70 -5.28
C ARG A 31 7.53 18.01 -4.77
N GLN A 32 8.79 17.98 -4.41
CA GLN A 32 9.53 19.12 -3.87
C GLN A 32 10.78 19.38 -4.70
N THR A 33 11.14 20.65 -4.81
CA THR A 33 12.40 21.05 -5.43
C THR A 33 13.47 21.17 -4.35
N PRO A 34 14.68 20.64 -4.59
CA PRO A 34 15.78 20.83 -3.67
C PRO A 34 16.05 22.33 -3.47
N THR A 35 15.98 22.79 -2.24
CA THR A 35 16.42 24.12 -1.84
C THR A 35 17.88 24.06 -1.36
N GLN A 36 18.61 25.15 -1.41
CA GLN A 36 19.96 25.21 -0.88
C GLN A 36 19.91 24.97 0.64
N HIS A 37 20.46 23.84 1.07
CA HIS A 37 20.52 23.50 2.49
C HIS A 37 21.88 23.86 3.07
N PHE A 38 21.86 24.39 4.29
CA PHE A 38 23.07 24.56 5.06
C PHE A 38 23.68 23.19 5.35
N LYS A 39 24.98 23.05 5.19
CA LYS A 39 25.73 21.83 5.57
C LYS A 39 25.37 21.47 7.00
N ASN A 40 24.98 20.21 7.23
CA ASN A 40 24.64 19.56 8.49
C ASN A 40 23.17 19.60 8.97
N GLN A 41 22.21 20.04 8.15
CA GLN A 41 20.79 19.93 8.49
C GLN A 41 20.07 19.08 7.44
N PHE A 42 19.34 18.09 7.90
CA PHE A 42 18.48 17.27 7.03
C PHE A 42 17.22 18.08 6.68
N PRO A 43 16.91 18.25 5.38
CA PRO A 43 15.71 18.95 4.95
C PRO A 43 14.45 18.20 5.40
N ALA A 44 13.42 18.96 5.77
CA ALA A 44 12.11 18.40 6.07
C ALA A 44 11.30 18.17 4.80
N LEU A 45 10.56 17.07 4.75
CA LEU A 45 9.60 16.77 3.70
C LEU A 45 8.27 17.52 3.92
N HIS A 46 7.65 17.93 2.83
CA HIS A 46 6.28 18.45 2.80
C HIS A 46 5.32 17.37 2.30
N TRP A 47 4.09 17.39 2.77
CA TRP A 47 3.13 16.33 2.57
C TRP A 47 1.79 16.82 2.05
N GLU A 48 1.11 15.97 1.29
CA GLU A 48 -0.32 16.10 0.98
C GLU A 48 -1.13 15.57 2.19
N HIS A 49 -2.23 16.22 2.52
CA HIS A 49 -3.02 15.91 3.72
C HIS A 49 -4.53 15.80 3.51
N GLU A 50 -5.02 16.10 2.31
CA GLU A 50 -6.47 16.11 1.99
C GLU A 50 -6.82 15.28 0.76
N LEU A 51 -5.92 15.15 -0.19
CA LEU A 51 -6.19 14.52 -1.49
C LEU A 51 -5.62 13.11 -1.60
N GLY A 52 -6.22 12.30 -2.48
CA GLY A 52 -5.77 10.93 -2.75
C GLY A 52 -5.97 9.99 -1.56
N LEU A 53 -4.91 9.34 -1.13
CA LEU A 53 -4.91 8.47 0.04
C LEU A 53 -4.72 9.24 1.36
N ALA A 54 -4.37 10.53 1.29
CA ALA A 54 -4.07 11.35 2.46
C ALA A 54 -5.34 11.81 3.19
N PHE A 55 -5.25 11.92 4.50
CA PHE A 55 -6.31 12.49 5.35
C PHE A 55 -5.79 12.94 6.71
N THR A 56 -6.51 13.89 7.31
CA THR A 56 -6.39 14.25 8.72
C THR A 56 -7.78 14.17 9.37
N LYS A 57 -7.89 13.60 10.58
CA LYS A 57 -9.17 13.40 11.28
C LYS A 57 -9.06 13.76 12.76
N ASN A 58 -10.23 14.14 13.32
CA ASN A 58 -10.42 14.33 14.75
C ASN A 58 -9.41 15.33 15.34
N ARG A 59 -9.42 16.56 14.82
CA ARG A 59 -8.57 17.70 15.20
C ARG A 59 -7.08 17.55 14.85
N MET A 60 -6.66 16.42 14.25
CA MET A 60 -5.33 16.34 13.68
C MET A 60 -5.20 17.37 12.56
N ASN A 61 -4.12 18.13 12.53
CA ASN A 61 -3.90 19.18 11.55
C ASN A 61 -2.47 19.13 10.99
N TYR A 62 -2.35 19.49 9.73
CA TYR A 62 -1.08 19.59 9.05
C TYR A 62 -0.89 21.02 8.53
N THR A 63 0.25 21.62 8.84
CA THR A 63 0.57 22.97 8.36
C THR A 63 2.05 23.09 8.06
N ASN A 64 2.36 23.64 6.91
CA ASN A 64 3.71 23.79 6.40
C ASN A 64 4.41 22.42 6.27
N LYS A 65 5.26 22.04 7.21
CA LYS A 65 5.96 20.74 7.27
C LYS A 65 5.63 19.94 8.52
N PHE A 66 4.71 20.44 9.34
CA PHE A 66 4.42 19.91 10.66
C PHE A 66 3.07 19.23 10.73
N LEU A 67 3.04 18.02 11.28
CA LEU A 67 1.83 17.40 11.79
C LEU A 67 1.65 17.82 13.26
N LEU A 68 0.53 18.48 13.56
CA LEU A 68 0.24 19.04 14.88
C LEU A 68 -0.53 18.05 15.74
N ILE A 69 -0.08 17.86 16.98
CA ILE A 69 -0.69 16.96 17.95
C ILE A 69 -1.78 17.71 18.72
N PRO A 70 -3.08 17.33 18.57
CA PRO A 70 -4.20 18.08 19.12
C PRO A 70 -4.51 17.79 20.58
N GLU A 71 -4.01 16.71 21.16
CA GLU A 71 -4.21 16.35 22.57
C GLU A 71 -3.08 15.46 23.07
N SER A 72 -2.76 15.58 24.36
CA SER A 72 -1.70 14.77 24.98
C SER A 72 -2.08 13.29 25.07
N GLY A 73 -1.15 12.43 24.76
CA GLY A 73 -1.35 10.98 24.81
C GLY A 73 -0.22 10.19 24.16
N ASP A 74 -0.43 8.89 24.03
CA ASP A 74 0.51 7.99 23.37
C ASP A 74 0.08 7.74 21.93
N TYR A 75 0.94 8.12 21.01
CA TYR A 75 0.71 8.03 19.57
C TYR A 75 1.62 6.99 18.94
N PHE A 76 1.09 6.17 18.06
CA PHE A 76 1.90 5.39 17.12
C PHE A 76 2.19 6.28 15.90
N ILE A 77 3.47 6.46 15.60
CA ILE A 77 3.96 7.28 14.49
C ILE A 77 4.65 6.37 13.50
N TYR A 78 4.38 6.51 12.21
CA TYR A 78 5.00 5.71 11.17
C TYR A 78 5.34 6.55 9.94
N SER A 79 6.36 6.14 9.21
CA SER A 79 6.71 6.70 7.91
C SER A 79 7.43 5.67 7.06
N GLN A 80 7.19 5.71 5.77
CA GLN A 80 8.04 5.09 4.77
C GLN A 80 8.54 6.16 3.82
N VAL A 81 9.83 6.18 3.57
CA VAL A 81 10.44 7.00 2.52
C VAL A 81 11.18 6.07 1.58
N THR A 82 10.77 6.05 0.33
CA THR A 82 11.47 5.33 -0.73
C THR A 82 12.46 6.26 -1.41
N PHE A 83 13.72 5.86 -1.44
CA PHE A 83 14.77 6.56 -2.15
C PHE A 83 15.03 5.87 -3.50
N ARG A 84 15.36 6.67 -4.49
CA ARG A 84 15.73 6.18 -5.83
C ARG A 84 16.91 6.95 -6.38
N GLY A 85 17.76 6.26 -7.13
CA GLY A 85 18.89 6.85 -7.83
C GLY A 85 18.95 6.40 -9.29
N MET A 86 19.59 7.21 -10.10
CA MET A 86 19.72 6.97 -11.54
C MET A 86 21.03 6.32 -11.95
N THR A 87 22.06 6.38 -11.10
CA THR A 87 23.38 5.82 -11.37
C THR A 87 24.00 5.26 -10.11
N SER A 88 24.70 4.18 -10.24
CA SER A 88 25.51 3.62 -9.17
C SER A 88 26.97 3.54 -9.63
N GLU A 89 27.84 4.14 -8.87
CA GLU A 89 29.28 4.16 -9.11
C GLU A 89 30.03 3.72 -7.84
N CYS A 90 29.49 2.69 -7.17
CA CYS A 90 29.94 2.34 -5.82
C CYS A 90 31.41 1.97 -5.72
N SER A 91 31.92 1.21 -6.66
CA SER A 91 33.32 0.74 -6.62
C SER A 91 34.33 1.85 -6.92
N GLU A 92 34.01 2.74 -7.86
CA GLU A 92 34.89 3.82 -8.27
C GLU A 92 34.89 5.00 -7.30
N ILE A 93 33.73 5.32 -6.73
CA ILE A 93 33.59 6.45 -5.80
C ILE A 93 34.31 6.19 -4.49
N ARG A 94 34.25 4.97 -3.97
CA ARG A 94 34.89 4.62 -2.70
C ARG A 94 36.41 4.53 -2.81
N GLN A 95 36.93 4.08 -3.96
CA GLN A 95 38.37 4.05 -4.23
C GLN A 95 38.95 5.45 -4.47
N ALA A 96 38.19 6.38 -5.02
CA ALA A 96 38.67 7.71 -5.37
C ALA A 96 38.57 8.76 -4.23
N GLY A 97 38.04 8.37 -3.06
CA GLY A 97 37.92 9.28 -1.90
C GLY A 97 37.14 10.55 -2.16
N ARG A 98 36.05 10.51 -2.92
CA ARG A 98 35.21 11.68 -3.18
C ARG A 98 34.39 12.06 -1.94
N PRO A 99 34.61 13.26 -1.34
CA PRO A 99 34.01 13.62 -0.05
C PRO A 99 32.53 14.06 -0.09
N ASN A 100 31.89 14.07 -1.25
CA ASN A 100 30.60 14.77 -1.44
C ASN A 100 29.41 13.88 -1.82
N LYS A 101 29.50 12.56 -1.76
CA LYS A 101 28.38 11.67 -2.04
C LYS A 101 28.04 10.84 -0.79
N PRO A 102 26.76 10.81 -0.34
CA PRO A 102 26.41 10.08 0.87
C PRO A 102 26.57 8.58 0.66
N ASP A 103 27.35 7.95 1.54
CA ASP A 103 27.46 6.49 1.60
C ASP A 103 26.19 5.84 2.21
N SER A 104 25.26 6.64 2.65
CA SER A 104 24.04 6.20 3.30
C SER A 104 22.88 7.16 3.07
N ILE A 105 21.68 6.60 3.09
CA ILE A 105 20.43 7.34 3.15
C ILE A 105 19.87 7.28 4.57
N THR A 106 19.23 8.37 5.00
CA THR A 106 18.68 8.48 6.35
C THR A 106 17.32 9.16 6.35
N VAL A 107 16.42 8.65 7.15
CA VAL A 107 15.12 9.26 7.48
C VAL A 107 15.07 9.47 8.98
N VAL A 108 14.64 10.64 9.40
CA VAL A 108 14.46 10.98 10.83
C VAL A 108 13.08 11.55 11.04
N ILE A 109 12.36 11.04 12.04
CA ILE A 109 11.15 11.70 12.54
C ILE A 109 11.53 12.50 13.79
N THR A 110 11.22 13.80 13.77
CA THR A 110 11.56 14.72 14.83
C THR A 110 10.33 15.37 15.43
N LYS A 111 10.43 15.71 16.70
CA LYS A 111 9.44 16.44 17.46
C LYS A 111 9.97 17.83 17.81
N VAL A 112 9.15 18.85 17.63
CA VAL A 112 9.39 20.22 18.10
C VAL A 112 8.29 20.57 19.08
N THR A 113 8.66 21.09 20.25
CA THR A 113 7.72 21.59 21.27
C THR A 113 7.87 23.09 21.43
N ASP A 114 6.83 23.77 21.87
CA ASP A 114 6.90 25.22 22.12
C ASP A 114 7.82 25.59 23.32
N SER A 115 7.96 24.66 24.26
CA SER A 115 8.85 24.82 25.43
C SER A 115 10.33 24.59 25.15
N TYR A 116 10.66 23.87 24.07
CA TYR A 116 12.02 23.56 23.67
C TYR A 116 12.13 23.60 22.13
N PRO A 117 12.66 24.71 21.58
CA PRO A 117 12.60 24.94 20.12
C PRO A 117 13.56 24.06 19.30
N GLU A 118 14.53 23.38 19.91
CA GLU A 118 15.38 22.46 19.19
C GLU A 118 14.65 21.13 18.89
N PRO A 119 14.72 20.64 17.63
CA PRO A 119 14.07 19.38 17.28
C PRO A 119 14.64 18.18 18.06
N THR A 120 13.76 17.41 18.71
CA THR A 120 14.11 16.15 19.36
C THR A 120 13.90 14.99 18.37
N GLN A 121 14.93 14.19 18.16
CA GLN A 121 14.84 13.00 17.32
C GLN A 121 14.05 11.90 18.04
N LEU A 122 12.99 11.39 17.40
CA LEU A 122 12.18 10.29 17.91
C LEU A 122 12.55 8.96 17.27
N LEU A 123 12.69 8.95 15.95
CA LEU A 123 12.99 7.75 15.13
C LEU A 123 14.02 8.06 14.08
N MET A 124 14.96 7.16 13.86
CA MET A 124 15.96 7.24 12.80
C MET A 124 16.15 5.89 12.11
N GLY A 125 16.09 5.91 10.80
CA GLY A 125 16.50 4.80 9.96
C GLY A 125 17.64 5.23 9.06
N THR A 126 18.78 4.58 9.18
CA THR A 126 19.96 4.80 8.33
C THR A 126 20.32 3.51 7.62
N LYS A 127 20.51 3.58 6.32
CA LYS A 127 20.85 2.46 5.47
C LYS A 127 21.98 2.81 4.55
N SER A 128 22.99 1.97 4.52
CA SER A 128 24.04 2.08 3.51
C SER A 128 23.49 1.76 2.14
N VAL A 129 23.89 2.54 1.16
CA VAL A 129 23.52 2.36 -0.23
C VAL A 129 24.77 2.19 -1.08
N CYS A 130 24.94 1.02 -1.63
CA CYS A 130 25.84 0.73 -2.70
C CYS A 130 25.14 -0.17 -3.69
N GLU A 131 24.45 0.43 -4.64
CA GLU A 131 23.63 -0.27 -5.60
C GLU A 131 24.31 -0.27 -6.97
N VAL A 132 24.31 -1.42 -7.58
CA VAL A 132 24.85 -1.61 -8.93
C VAL A 132 23.70 -1.61 -9.93
N GLY A 133 23.73 -0.72 -10.90
CA GLY A 133 22.73 -0.63 -11.97
C GLY A 133 22.27 0.79 -12.28
N SER A 134 21.46 0.92 -13.33
CA SER A 134 21.02 2.21 -13.84
C SER A 134 19.94 2.90 -12.99
N ASN A 135 19.11 2.11 -12.32
CA ASN A 135 18.06 2.62 -11.44
C ASN A 135 18.00 1.75 -10.19
N TRP A 136 18.09 2.34 -9.03
CA TRP A 136 17.97 1.64 -7.77
C TRP A 136 16.86 2.22 -6.91
N PHE A 137 16.25 1.37 -6.06
CA PHE A 137 15.21 1.73 -5.10
C PHE A 137 15.55 1.13 -3.73
N GLN A 138 15.45 1.96 -2.68
CA GLN A 138 15.61 1.51 -1.29
C GLN A 138 14.58 2.20 -0.40
N PRO A 139 13.64 1.44 0.22
CA PRO A 139 12.71 1.97 1.19
C PRO A 139 13.31 1.93 2.60
N ILE A 140 12.99 2.94 3.40
CA ILE A 140 13.20 2.95 4.85
C ILE A 140 11.84 3.07 5.52
N TYR A 141 11.46 2.11 6.32
CA TYR A 141 10.26 2.12 7.14
C TYR A 141 10.60 2.42 8.59
N LEU A 142 9.84 3.34 9.20
CA LEU A 142 9.93 3.69 10.62
C LEU A 142 8.55 3.55 11.26
N GLY A 143 8.48 3.04 12.48
CA GLY A 143 7.23 2.98 13.21
C GLY A 143 7.46 2.69 14.69
N ALA A 144 6.94 3.54 15.57
CA ALA A 144 7.00 3.34 17.01
C ALA A 144 6.00 4.21 17.76
N MET A 145 5.86 3.95 19.04
CA MET A 145 4.95 4.65 19.94
C MET A 145 5.71 5.66 20.79
N PHE A 146 5.14 6.87 20.92
CA PHE A 146 5.70 7.94 21.74
C PHE A 146 4.63 8.65 22.56
N SER A 147 5.02 9.09 23.74
CA SER A 147 4.22 10.01 24.56
C SER A 147 4.40 11.43 24.06
N LEU A 148 3.32 12.04 23.56
CA LEU A 148 3.30 13.39 23.00
C LEU A 148 2.38 14.28 23.81
N GLN A 149 2.69 15.59 23.82
CA GLN A 149 1.86 16.61 24.45
C GLN A 149 1.04 17.35 23.40
N GLU A 150 -0.10 17.90 23.82
CA GLU A 150 -0.87 18.83 23.01
C GLU A 150 0.04 19.98 22.55
N GLY A 151 -0.03 20.33 21.27
CA GLY A 151 0.80 21.35 20.63
C GLY A 151 2.16 20.86 20.10
N ASP A 152 2.57 19.64 20.42
CA ASP A 152 3.77 19.05 19.81
C ASP A 152 3.63 18.98 18.29
N LYS A 153 4.73 19.20 17.59
CA LYS A 153 4.82 19.23 16.14
C LYS A 153 5.76 18.15 15.65
N LEU A 154 5.28 17.31 14.75
CA LEU A 154 6.08 16.23 14.15
C LEU A 154 6.47 16.60 12.72
N MET A 155 7.70 16.28 12.33
CA MET A 155 8.18 16.41 10.96
C MET A 155 9.06 15.24 10.56
N VAL A 156 9.16 14.99 9.26
CA VAL A 156 10.04 13.97 8.67
C VAL A 156 11.17 14.67 7.92
N ASN A 157 12.40 14.35 8.29
CA ASN A 157 13.61 14.87 7.69
C ASN A 157 14.36 13.77 6.96
N VAL A 158 14.98 14.09 5.84
CA VAL A 158 15.75 13.13 5.03
C VAL A 158 17.14 13.64 4.76
N SER A 159 18.08 12.71 4.57
CA SER A 159 19.47 13.05 4.26
C SER A 159 19.63 13.76 2.91
N ASP A 160 18.82 13.37 1.93
CA ASP A 160 18.86 13.97 0.59
C ASP A 160 17.45 13.94 -0.06
N ILE A 161 16.87 15.13 -0.18
CA ILE A 161 15.54 15.32 -0.75
C ILE A 161 15.49 15.00 -2.26
N SER A 162 16.63 15.12 -2.96
CA SER A 162 16.71 14.84 -4.40
C SER A 162 16.62 13.35 -4.74
N LEU A 163 16.92 12.49 -3.77
CA LEU A 163 16.84 11.04 -3.93
C LEU A 163 15.47 10.45 -3.55
N VAL A 164 14.56 11.24 -3.00
CA VAL A 164 13.23 10.74 -2.64
C VAL A 164 12.40 10.40 -3.88
N ASP A 165 11.72 9.27 -3.85
CA ASP A 165 10.81 8.86 -4.91
C ASP A 165 9.43 9.52 -4.75
N TYR A 166 9.16 10.52 -5.58
CA TYR A 166 7.90 11.27 -5.62
C TYR A 166 6.88 10.73 -6.65
N THR A 167 7.14 9.58 -7.24
CA THR A 167 6.33 9.10 -8.38
C THR A 167 4.96 8.59 -8.00
N LYS A 168 4.79 8.09 -6.77
CA LYS A 168 3.53 7.53 -6.28
C LYS A 168 3.34 7.79 -4.79
N GLU A 169 2.11 8.08 -4.40
CA GLU A 169 1.71 8.32 -3.01
C GLU A 169 1.82 7.07 -2.10
N ASP A 170 1.78 5.88 -2.67
CA ASP A 170 1.86 4.60 -1.97
C ASP A 170 3.29 4.13 -1.62
N LYS A 171 4.31 4.89 -2.05
CA LYS A 171 5.73 4.57 -1.81
C LYS A 171 6.39 5.41 -0.71
N THR A 172 5.91 6.63 -0.50
CA THR A 172 6.45 7.56 0.48
C THR A 172 5.30 8.25 1.20
N PHE A 173 5.20 8.03 2.50
CA PHE A 173 4.08 8.48 3.33
C PHE A 173 4.49 8.67 4.79
N PHE A 174 3.65 9.36 5.56
CA PHE A 174 3.84 9.65 6.97
C PHE A 174 2.50 9.70 7.69
N GLY A 175 2.40 9.11 8.87
CA GLY A 175 1.15 9.15 9.62
C GLY A 175 1.34 8.98 11.12
N ALA A 176 0.26 9.23 11.85
CA ALA A 176 0.19 9.05 13.28
C ALA A 176 -1.25 8.81 13.74
N PHE A 177 -1.43 8.03 14.80
CA PHE A 177 -2.74 7.84 15.44
C PHE A 177 -2.62 7.70 16.95
N LEU A 178 -3.59 8.25 17.67
CA LEU A 178 -3.67 8.18 19.13
C LEU A 178 -4.09 6.78 19.58
N LEU A 179 -3.29 6.17 20.46
CA LEU A 179 -3.61 4.89 21.12
C LEU A 179 -4.48 5.09 22.38
N GLY A 180 -4.12 6.07 23.20
CA GLY A 180 -4.84 6.39 24.41
C GLY A 180 -4.36 7.68 25.05
N SER A 181 -5.30 8.37 25.73
CA SER A 181 -5.01 9.58 26.51
C SER A 181 -4.12 9.25 27.70
N GLY A 182 -3.32 10.21 28.17
CA GLY A 182 -2.37 10.06 29.27
C GLY A 182 -2.96 9.86 30.68
N SER A 183 -4.28 9.78 30.84
CA SER A 183 -4.96 9.60 32.12
C SER A 183 -5.13 8.13 32.50
N GLY A 184 -4.62 7.76 33.62
CA GLY A 184 -4.52 6.56 34.47
C GLY A 184 -5.21 5.21 34.20
N ASN A 185 -6.15 5.08 33.28
CA ASN A 185 -6.90 3.83 32.97
C ASN A 185 -6.79 3.39 31.51
N GLY A 186 -5.63 3.58 30.90
CA GLY A 186 -5.37 3.16 29.52
C GLY A 186 -4.98 1.69 29.37
N SER A 187 -4.99 1.19 28.14
CA SER A 187 -4.51 -0.15 27.79
C SER A 187 -2.98 -0.32 28.02
N PRO A 188 -2.50 -1.51 28.38
CA PRO A 188 -1.08 -1.82 28.53
C PRO A 188 -0.27 -1.47 27.30
N ARG A 189 0.87 -0.79 27.51
CA ARG A 189 1.78 -0.40 26.42
C ARG A 189 3.18 -0.09 26.92
N ALA A 190 4.17 -0.36 26.08
CA ALA A 190 5.58 -0.07 26.37
C ALA A 190 6.35 0.29 25.11
N HIS A 191 7.30 1.19 25.29
CA HIS A 191 8.35 1.48 24.32
C HIS A 191 9.70 1.41 25.03
N LEU A 192 10.57 0.55 24.56
CA LEU A 192 11.87 0.25 25.15
C LEU A 192 12.97 0.68 24.18
N THR A 193 14.06 1.24 24.70
CA THR A 193 15.17 1.71 23.89
C THR A 193 16.46 0.95 24.20
N VAL A 194 17.40 0.98 23.28
CA VAL A 194 18.63 0.21 23.36
C VAL A 194 19.55 0.65 24.52
N VAL A 195 20.13 -0.32 25.21
CA VAL A 195 21.26 -0.08 26.15
C VAL A 195 22.50 -0.78 25.63
N ARG A 196 23.66 -0.18 25.88
CA ARG A 196 24.93 -0.77 25.47
C ARG A 196 25.19 -2.07 26.24
N GLN A 197 25.50 -3.11 25.49
CA GLN A 197 25.77 -4.45 26.02
C GLN A 197 27.15 -4.92 25.60
N THR A 198 27.78 -5.72 26.47
CA THR A 198 29.03 -6.38 26.11
C THR A 198 28.72 -7.80 25.61
N PRO A 199 29.34 -8.21 24.48
CA PRO A 199 29.19 -9.57 24.01
C PRO A 199 29.64 -10.57 25.10
N THR A 200 28.70 -11.47 25.48
CA THR A 200 29.02 -12.61 26.34
C THR A 200 29.31 -13.81 25.45
N GLN A 201 30.05 -14.81 25.98
CA GLN A 201 30.27 -16.04 25.25
C GLN A 201 28.94 -16.76 25.04
N HIS A 202 28.50 -16.89 23.81
CA HIS A 202 27.26 -17.59 23.45
C HIS A 202 27.58 -18.98 22.93
N PHE A 203 26.74 -19.95 23.35
CA PHE A 203 26.80 -21.27 22.74
C PHE A 203 26.42 -21.19 21.25
N LYS A 204 27.17 -21.91 20.45
CA LYS A 204 26.84 -22.05 18.99
C LYS A 204 25.37 -22.47 18.86
N ASN A 205 24.61 -21.76 18.02
CA ASN A 205 23.20 -21.95 17.64
C ASN A 205 22.13 -21.27 18.51
N GLN A 206 22.46 -20.39 19.45
CA GLN A 206 21.47 -19.58 20.15
C GLN A 206 21.70 -18.09 19.88
N PHE A 207 20.66 -17.39 19.43
CA PHE A 207 20.70 -15.95 19.27
C PHE A 207 20.61 -15.28 20.65
N PRO A 208 21.57 -14.42 21.02
CA PRO A 208 21.52 -13.67 22.27
C PRO A 208 20.32 -12.71 22.32
N ALA A 209 19.74 -12.59 23.49
CA ALA A 209 18.68 -11.63 23.76
C ALA A 209 19.26 -10.25 24.04
N LEU A 210 18.61 -9.21 23.53
CA LEU A 210 18.90 -7.82 23.84
C LEU A 210 18.31 -7.42 25.19
N HIS A 211 19.02 -6.54 25.91
CA HIS A 211 18.54 -5.84 27.10
C HIS A 211 18.15 -4.42 26.73
N TRP A 212 17.16 -3.87 27.43
CA TRP A 212 16.52 -2.61 27.07
C TRP A 212 16.44 -1.63 28.24
N GLU A 213 16.47 -0.36 27.93
CA GLU A 213 16.05 0.73 28.80
C GLU A 213 14.52 0.82 28.80
N HIS A 214 13.89 1.05 29.93
CA HIS A 214 12.44 1.04 30.06
C HIS A 214 11.83 2.23 30.83
N GLU A 215 12.66 3.12 31.39
CA GLU A 215 12.20 4.26 32.20
C GLU A 215 12.77 5.61 31.74
N LEU A 216 13.97 5.60 31.16
CA LEU A 216 14.72 6.82 30.84
C LEU A 216 14.66 7.18 29.34
N GLY A 217 14.84 8.46 29.01
CA GLY A 217 14.87 8.94 27.64
C GLY A 217 13.53 8.83 26.93
N LEU A 218 13.50 8.16 25.79
CA LEU A 218 12.26 7.90 25.03
C LEU A 218 11.52 6.66 25.54
N ALA A 219 12.14 5.86 26.41
CA ALA A 219 11.57 4.61 26.90
C ALA A 219 10.48 4.83 27.96
N PHE A 220 9.48 3.98 27.96
CA PHE A 220 8.45 3.94 29.01
C PHE A 220 7.72 2.59 29.06
N THR A 221 7.17 2.30 30.23
CA THR A 221 6.18 1.23 30.45
C THR A 221 4.95 1.83 31.12
N LYS A 222 3.75 1.48 30.67
CA LYS A 222 2.48 2.02 31.19
C LYS A 222 1.42 0.95 31.40
N ASN A 223 0.51 1.23 32.33
CA ASN A 223 -0.70 0.43 32.58
C ASN A 223 -0.38 -1.06 32.84
N ARG A 224 0.41 -1.31 33.89
CA ARG A 224 0.86 -2.62 34.35
C ARG A 224 1.83 -3.36 33.42
N MET A 225 2.18 -2.78 32.26
CA MET A 225 3.27 -3.32 31.47
C MET A 225 4.56 -3.25 32.29
N ASN A 226 5.34 -4.30 32.31
CA ASN A 226 6.58 -4.36 33.10
C ASN A 226 7.71 -4.97 32.29
N TYR A 227 8.91 -4.48 32.54
CA TYR A 227 10.13 -5.04 31.96
C TYR A 227 11.08 -5.51 33.05
N THR A 228 11.57 -6.72 32.90
CA THR A 228 12.52 -7.29 33.86
C THR A 228 13.55 -8.17 33.14
N ASN A 229 14.81 -7.96 33.46
CA ASN A 229 15.94 -8.67 32.87
C ASN A 229 15.98 -8.44 31.34
N LYS A 230 15.48 -9.34 30.54
CA LYS A 230 15.40 -9.26 29.08
C LYS A 230 13.97 -9.39 28.56
N PHE A 231 13.01 -9.47 29.43
CA PHE A 231 11.61 -9.79 29.13
C PHE A 231 10.69 -8.60 29.32
N LEU A 232 9.87 -8.35 28.33
CA LEU A 232 8.66 -7.52 28.44
C LEU A 232 7.51 -8.44 28.87
N LEU A 233 6.90 -8.17 30.02
CA LEU A 233 5.86 -9.00 30.62
C LEU A 233 4.48 -8.49 30.20
N ILE A 234 3.62 -9.43 29.77
CA ILE A 234 2.26 -9.17 29.35
C ILE A 234 1.33 -9.22 30.56
N PRO A 235 0.69 -8.08 30.93
CA PRO A 235 -0.08 -7.98 32.19
C PRO A 235 -1.51 -8.49 32.10
N GLU A 236 -2.06 -8.65 30.91
CA GLU A 236 -3.42 -9.16 30.66
C GLU A 236 -3.54 -9.81 29.29
N SER A 237 -4.40 -10.81 29.19
CA SER A 237 -4.63 -11.52 27.91
C SER A 237 -5.32 -10.63 26.89
N GLY A 238 -4.88 -10.68 25.64
CA GLY A 238 -5.47 -9.91 24.53
C GLY A 238 -4.62 -9.94 23.28
N ASP A 239 -4.99 -9.12 22.32
CA ASP A 239 -4.25 -8.98 21.07
C ASP A 239 -3.37 -7.74 21.13
N TYR A 240 -2.06 -7.96 21.00
CA TYR A 240 -1.04 -6.93 21.08
C TYR A 240 -0.40 -6.71 19.71
N PHE A 241 -0.21 -5.44 19.33
CA PHE A 241 0.71 -5.10 18.25
C PHE A 241 2.13 -4.98 18.85
N ILE A 242 3.05 -5.78 18.33
CA ILE A 242 4.44 -5.87 18.78
C ILE A 242 5.32 -5.33 17.65
N TYR A 243 6.27 -4.46 17.96
CA TYR A 243 7.20 -3.92 16.97
C TYR A 243 8.61 -3.82 17.51
N SER A 244 9.59 -3.89 16.62
CA SER A 244 10.99 -3.64 16.94
C SER A 244 11.74 -3.17 15.70
N GLN A 245 12.68 -2.27 15.91
CA GLN A 245 13.74 -1.98 14.95
C GLN A 245 15.09 -2.27 15.60
N VAL A 246 15.92 -3.02 14.91
CA VAL A 246 17.31 -3.18 15.28
C VAL A 246 18.18 -2.70 14.12
N THR A 247 19.01 -1.71 14.37
CA THR A 247 19.99 -1.22 13.40
C THR A 247 21.32 -1.93 13.65
N PHE A 248 21.84 -2.57 12.62
CA PHE A 248 23.16 -3.18 12.62
C PHE A 248 24.17 -2.26 11.97
N ARG A 249 25.38 -2.27 12.48
CA ARG A 249 26.51 -1.51 11.91
C ARG A 249 27.77 -2.37 11.90
N GLY A 250 28.57 -2.19 10.85
CA GLY A 250 29.90 -2.83 10.77
C GLY A 250 30.97 -1.82 10.41
N MET A 251 32.19 -2.13 10.81
CA MET A 251 33.36 -1.25 10.59
C MET A 251 34.15 -1.60 9.32
N THR A 252 33.98 -2.82 8.80
CA THR A 252 34.69 -3.29 7.62
C THR A 252 33.81 -4.19 6.80
N SER A 253 33.92 -4.08 5.48
CA SER A 253 33.31 -4.98 4.56
C SER A 253 34.38 -5.69 3.73
N GLU A 254 34.38 -7.00 3.76
CA GLU A 254 35.29 -7.85 3.02
C GLU A 254 34.50 -8.88 2.20
N CYS A 255 33.37 -8.42 1.61
CA CYS A 255 32.39 -9.31 0.99
C CYS A 255 32.95 -10.20 -0.13
N SER A 256 33.76 -9.64 -1.01
CA SER A 256 34.31 -10.37 -2.14
C SER A 256 35.39 -11.40 -1.75
N GLU A 257 36.23 -11.06 -0.77
CA GLU A 257 37.32 -11.93 -0.31
C GLU A 257 36.83 -13.04 0.63
N ILE A 258 35.84 -12.73 1.49
CA ILE A 258 35.30 -13.70 2.45
C ILE A 258 34.54 -14.82 1.75
N ARG A 259 33.77 -14.49 0.72
CA ARG A 259 32.96 -15.48 0.00
C ARG A 259 33.79 -16.37 -0.90
N GLN A 260 34.87 -15.86 -1.49
CA GLN A 260 35.80 -16.65 -2.30
C GLN A 260 36.69 -17.55 -1.47
N ALA A 261 37.03 -17.16 -0.23
CA ALA A 261 37.94 -17.94 0.62
C ALA A 261 37.26 -19.05 1.47
N GLY A 262 35.93 -19.20 1.37
CA GLY A 262 35.20 -20.25 2.09
C GLY A 262 35.36 -20.19 3.61
N ARG A 263 35.42 -19.02 4.22
CA ARG A 263 35.51 -18.86 5.69
C ARG A 263 34.19 -19.24 6.37
N PRO A 264 34.13 -20.31 7.18
CA PRO A 264 32.87 -20.82 7.73
C PRO A 264 32.30 -20.03 8.92
N ASN A 265 32.95 -18.95 9.38
CA ASN A 265 32.65 -18.35 10.68
C ASN A 265 32.13 -16.91 10.66
N LYS A 266 31.79 -16.34 9.49
CA LYS A 266 31.21 -15.00 9.43
C LYS A 266 29.80 -15.07 8.84
N PRO A 267 28.79 -14.45 9.51
CA PRO A 267 27.42 -14.55 9.01
C PRO A 267 27.25 -13.79 7.70
N ASP A 268 26.74 -14.48 6.70
CA ASP A 268 26.32 -13.84 5.43
C ASP A 268 25.01 -13.06 5.58
N SER A 269 24.41 -13.07 6.77
CA SER A 269 23.15 -12.41 7.06
C SER A 269 23.07 -11.94 8.49
N ILE A 270 22.30 -10.88 8.72
CA ILE A 270 21.85 -10.42 10.01
C ILE A 270 20.40 -10.83 10.24
N THR A 271 20.06 -11.16 11.48
CA THR A 271 18.72 -11.63 11.84
C THR A 271 18.27 -11.03 13.16
N VAL A 272 17.01 -10.63 13.20
CA VAL A 272 16.29 -10.23 14.42
C VAL A 272 15.09 -11.16 14.60
N VAL A 273 14.87 -11.66 15.80
CA VAL A 273 13.74 -12.52 16.14
C VAL A 273 13.04 -11.96 17.37
N ILE A 274 11.73 -11.83 17.33
CA ILE A 274 10.91 -11.61 18.52
C ILE A 274 10.34 -12.95 18.95
N THR A 275 10.57 -13.32 20.19
CA THR A 275 10.16 -14.60 20.77
C THR A 275 9.26 -14.40 21.97
N LYS A 276 8.38 -15.37 22.18
CA LYS A 276 7.48 -15.48 23.32
C LYS A 276 7.89 -16.68 24.17
N VAL A 277 7.93 -16.49 25.49
CA VAL A 277 8.08 -17.55 26.48
C VAL A 277 6.83 -17.54 27.36
N THR A 278 6.23 -18.72 27.58
CA THR A 278 5.09 -18.89 28.48
C THR A 278 5.50 -19.80 29.67
N ASP A 279 4.82 -19.67 30.80
CA ASP A 279 5.10 -20.52 31.96
C ASP A 279 4.71 -21.99 31.71
N SER A 280 3.73 -22.21 30.83
CA SER A 280 3.28 -23.58 30.48
C SER A 280 4.19 -24.28 29.45
N TYR A 281 5.01 -23.54 28.70
CA TYR A 281 5.92 -24.07 27.71
C TYR A 281 7.22 -23.26 27.71
N PRO A 282 8.28 -23.77 28.37
CA PRO A 282 9.49 -22.99 28.60
C PRO A 282 10.38 -22.75 27.36
N GLU A 283 10.13 -23.45 26.25
CA GLU A 283 10.87 -23.19 25.01
C GLU A 283 10.35 -21.93 24.33
N PRO A 284 11.25 -21.01 23.89
CA PRO A 284 10.84 -19.82 23.21
C PRO A 284 10.12 -20.10 21.88
N THR A 285 8.92 -19.55 21.71
CA THR A 285 8.18 -19.58 20.46
C THR A 285 8.54 -18.35 19.62
N GLN A 286 8.96 -18.55 18.38
CA GLN A 286 9.23 -17.43 17.45
C GLN A 286 7.91 -16.82 16.96
N LEU A 287 7.77 -15.52 17.12
CA LEU A 287 6.62 -14.76 16.65
C LEU A 287 6.94 -14.01 15.33
N LEU A 288 8.07 -13.34 15.28
CA LEU A 288 8.51 -12.55 14.13
C LEU A 288 9.99 -12.78 13.87
N MET A 289 10.35 -12.85 12.59
CA MET A 289 11.73 -12.95 12.14
C MET A 289 11.99 -12.06 10.93
N GLY A 290 13.03 -11.26 10.99
CA GLY A 290 13.59 -10.53 9.89
C GLY A 290 15.02 -10.97 9.62
N THR A 291 15.28 -11.52 8.46
CA THR A 291 16.62 -11.92 8.01
C THR A 291 16.99 -11.14 6.75
N LYS A 292 18.17 -10.58 6.74
CA LYS A 292 18.68 -9.77 5.66
C LYS A 292 20.12 -10.18 5.34
N SER A 293 20.40 -10.44 4.07
CA SER A 293 21.75 -10.62 3.62
C SER A 293 22.50 -9.30 3.68
N VAL A 294 23.74 -9.38 4.12
CA VAL A 294 24.62 -8.22 4.21
C VAL A 294 25.90 -8.49 3.42
N CYS A 295 26.06 -7.75 2.37
CA CYS A 295 27.32 -7.59 1.69
C CYS A 295 27.50 -6.12 1.35
N GLU A 296 28.11 -5.41 2.28
CA GLU A 296 28.29 -3.98 2.18
C GLU A 296 29.73 -3.64 1.85
N VAL A 297 29.92 -2.78 0.89
CA VAL A 297 31.23 -2.26 0.48
C VAL A 297 31.47 -0.91 1.13
N GLY A 298 32.52 -0.79 1.92
CA GLY A 298 32.89 0.46 2.57
C GLY A 298 33.33 0.30 4.03
N SER A 299 33.84 1.39 4.61
CA SER A 299 34.44 1.38 5.95
C SER A 299 33.42 1.30 7.08
N ASN A 300 32.23 1.85 6.88
CA ASN A 300 31.14 1.82 7.85
C ASN A 300 29.84 1.55 7.12
N TRP A 301 29.12 0.52 7.52
CA TRP A 301 27.81 0.21 6.95
C TRP A 301 26.73 0.18 8.03
N PHE A 302 25.50 0.48 7.62
CA PHE A 302 24.31 0.44 8.46
C PHE A 302 23.19 -0.30 7.75
N GLN A 303 22.52 -1.21 8.46
CA GLN A 303 21.35 -1.90 7.95
C GLN A 303 20.31 -2.06 9.05
N PRO A 304 19.13 -1.43 8.94
CA PRO A 304 18.02 -1.62 9.86
C PRO A 304 17.16 -2.82 9.46
N ILE A 305 16.64 -3.52 10.45
CA ILE A 305 15.56 -4.50 10.30
C ILE A 305 14.39 -4.03 11.15
N TYR A 306 13.25 -3.78 10.52
CA TYR A 306 11.98 -3.45 11.17
C TYR A 306 11.08 -4.67 11.21
N LEU A 307 10.47 -4.95 12.36
CA LEU A 307 9.47 -5.97 12.57
C LEU A 307 8.23 -5.35 13.21
N GLY A 308 7.05 -5.79 12.79
CA GLY A 308 5.81 -5.34 13.42
C GLY A 308 4.62 -6.20 13.00
N ALA A 309 3.90 -6.75 13.97
CA ALA A 309 2.71 -7.54 13.73
C ALA A 309 1.86 -7.69 14.99
N MET A 310 0.68 -8.23 14.83
CA MET A 310 -0.29 -8.45 15.89
C MET A 310 -0.32 -9.92 16.30
N PHE A 311 -0.34 -10.16 17.63
CA PHE A 311 -0.39 -11.51 18.20
C PHE A 311 -1.36 -11.59 19.37
N SER A 312 -2.02 -12.74 19.50
CA SER A 312 -2.80 -13.09 20.69
C SER A 312 -1.86 -13.59 21.78
N LEU A 313 -1.83 -12.86 22.89
CA LEU A 313 -0.98 -13.15 24.05
C LEU A 313 -1.83 -13.40 25.28
N GLN A 314 -1.29 -14.21 26.20
CA GLN A 314 -1.89 -14.48 27.49
C GLN A 314 -1.23 -13.66 28.59
N GLU A 315 -1.96 -13.40 29.67
CA GLU A 315 -1.39 -12.82 30.89
C GLU A 315 -0.21 -13.72 31.39
N GLY A 316 0.90 -13.08 31.70
CA GLY A 316 2.13 -13.77 32.13
C GLY A 316 3.08 -14.13 30.97
N ASP A 317 2.67 -14.04 29.73
CA ASP A 317 3.58 -14.23 28.62
C ASP A 317 4.73 -13.21 28.65
N LYS A 318 5.90 -13.65 28.21
CA LYS A 318 7.15 -12.89 28.24
C LYS A 318 7.68 -12.75 26.82
N LEU A 319 7.93 -11.52 26.40
CA LEU A 319 8.49 -11.21 25.08
C LEU A 319 9.96 -10.83 25.19
N MET A 320 10.77 -11.27 24.25
CA MET A 320 12.17 -10.85 24.15
C MET A 320 12.58 -10.70 22.68
N VAL A 321 13.61 -9.90 22.44
CA VAL A 321 14.21 -9.69 21.13
C VAL A 321 15.59 -10.34 21.11
N ASN A 322 15.80 -11.22 20.16
CA ASN A 322 17.05 -11.95 19.94
C ASN A 322 17.70 -11.51 18.62
N VAL A 323 18.99 -11.44 18.57
CA VAL A 323 19.75 -11.03 17.39
C VAL A 323 20.81 -12.07 17.04
N SER A 324 21.16 -12.16 15.76
CA SER A 324 22.20 -13.06 15.29
C SER A 324 23.59 -12.72 15.82
N ASP A 325 23.88 -11.43 15.96
CA ASP A 325 25.18 -10.95 16.48
C ASP A 325 25.00 -9.63 17.25
N ILE A 326 25.16 -9.71 18.55
CA ILE A 326 25.03 -8.58 19.47
C ILE A 326 26.15 -7.54 19.28
N SER A 327 27.31 -7.95 18.76
CA SER A 327 28.45 -7.04 18.52
C SER A 327 28.22 -6.08 17.34
N LEU A 328 27.31 -6.46 16.42
CA LEU A 328 26.97 -5.65 15.27
C LEU A 328 25.81 -4.67 15.52
N VAL A 329 25.16 -4.72 16.66
CA VAL A 329 24.04 -3.81 16.98
C VAL A 329 24.55 -2.37 17.19
N ASP A 330 23.84 -1.42 16.62
CA ASP A 330 24.16 0.00 16.81
C ASP A 330 23.55 0.51 18.12
N TYR A 331 24.41 0.73 19.12
CA TYR A 331 24.04 1.24 20.44
C TYR A 331 24.21 2.76 20.58
N THR A 332 24.47 3.48 19.50
CA THR A 332 24.88 4.89 19.59
C THR A 332 23.73 5.82 19.91
N LYS A 333 22.50 5.46 19.53
CA LYS A 333 21.31 6.29 19.75
C LYS A 333 20.08 5.43 20.02
N GLU A 334 19.25 5.90 20.96
CA GLU A 334 17.98 5.25 21.33
C GLU A 334 16.91 5.26 20.23
N ASP A 335 17.00 6.16 19.27
CA ASP A 335 16.07 6.29 18.15
C ASP A 335 16.33 5.34 16.96
N LYS A 336 17.42 4.56 17.00
CA LYS A 336 17.81 3.59 15.96
C LYS A 336 17.50 2.14 16.26
N THR A 337 17.46 1.78 17.54
CA THR A 337 17.20 0.41 17.99
C THR A 337 16.26 0.45 19.19
N PHE A 338 15.06 -0.12 19.03
CA PHE A 338 13.98 -0.05 19.99
C PHE A 338 13.05 -1.26 19.89
N PHE A 339 12.22 -1.45 20.92
CA PHE A 339 11.25 -2.54 21.00
C PHE A 339 10.01 -2.06 21.76
N GLY A 340 8.81 -2.40 21.29
CA GLY A 340 7.59 -2.01 21.99
C GLY A 340 6.40 -2.91 21.70
N ALA A 341 5.37 -2.72 22.49
CA ALA A 341 4.09 -3.39 22.33
C ALA A 341 2.95 -2.57 22.91
N PHE A 342 1.76 -2.70 22.34
CA PHE A 342 0.53 -2.11 22.88
C PHE A 342 -0.67 -3.02 22.67
N LEU A 343 -1.56 -3.06 23.67
CA LEU A 343 -2.81 -3.81 23.61
C LEU A 343 -3.83 -3.11 22.70
N LEU A 344 -4.44 -3.88 21.81
CA LEU A 344 -5.56 -3.42 20.98
C LEU A 344 -6.88 -3.50 21.75
N GLY A 345 -7.80 -2.57 21.47
CA GLY A 345 -9.12 -2.56 22.06
C GLY A 345 -9.91 -3.85 21.83
N SER A 346 -10.69 -4.29 22.81
CA SER A 346 -11.54 -5.47 22.68
C SER A 346 -12.66 -5.24 21.66
N GLY A 347 -13.02 -6.31 20.91
CA GLY A 347 -14.20 -6.31 20.03
C GLY A 347 -14.03 -5.65 18.66
N SER A 348 -12.90 -5.01 18.34
CA SER A 348 -12.66 -4.44 17.00
C SER A 348 -12.20 -5.50 16.00
N PRO A 349 -12.63 -5.41 14.72
CA PRO A 349 -12.20 -6.29 13.65
C PRO A 349 -10.68 -6.31 13.47
N ARG A 350 -10.11 -7.52 13.33
CA ARG A 350 -8.67 -7.70 13.16
C ARG A 350 -8.31 -9.07 12.61
N ALA A 351 -7.21 -9.14 11.90
CA ALA A 351 -6.67 -10.39 11.38
C ALA A 351 -5.14 -10.35 11.30
N HIS A 352 -4.53 -11.50 11.54
CA HIS A 352 -3.14 -11.78 11.23
C HIS A 352 -3.09 -13.06 10.42
N LEU A 353 -2.53 -12.98 9.22
CA LEU A 353 -2.46 -14.05 8.24
C LEU A 353 -1.00 -14.43 8.01
N THR A 354 -0.73 -15.72 7.87
CA THR A 354 0.63 -16.22 7.68
C THR A 354 0.78 -16.91 6.32
N VAL A 355 2.00 -17.04 5.86
CA VAL A 355 2.30 -17.55 4.52
C VAL A 355 1.95 -19.03 4.38
N VAL A 356 1.36 -19.40 3.23
CA VAL A 356 1.25 -20.78 2.76
C VAL A 356 2.07 -21.01 1.51
N ARG A 357 2.60 -22.21 1.36
CA ARG A 357 3.39 -22.56 0.18
C ARG A 357 2.51 -22.56 -1.07
N GLN A 358 2.95 -21.85 -2.08
CA GLN A 358 2.26 -21.69 -3.36
C GLN A 358 3.16 -22.16 -4.49
N THR A 359 2.54 -22.72 -5.53
CA THR A 359 3.26 -23.05 -6.77
C THR A 359 3.15 -21.89 -7.75
N PRO A 360 4.27 -21.49 -8.38
CA PRO A 360 4.21 -20.48 -9.43
C PRO A 360 3.27 -20.94 -10.55
N THR A 361 2.24 -20.17 -10.82
CA THR A 361 1.39 -20.32 -12.00
C THR A 361 1.93 -19.45 -13.13
N GLN A 362 1.62 -19.79 -14.38
CA GLN A 362 2.03 -18.93 -15.49
C GLN A 362 1.27 -17.60 -15.39
N HIS A 363 2.00 -16.52 -15.13
CA HIS A 363 1.43 -15.18 -15.06
C HIS A 363 1.61 -14.45 -16.39
N PHE A 364 0.58 -13.71 -16.78
CA PHE A 364 0.69 -12.78 -17.90
C PHE A 364 1.71 -11.70 -17.55
N LYS A 365 2.59 -11.39 -18.48
CA LYS A 365 3.54 -10.26 -18.36
C LYS A 365 2.76 -9.00 -17.96
N ASN A 366 3.20 -8.34 -16.89
CA ASN A 366 2.69 -7.08 -16.31
C ASN A 366 1.64 -7.19 -15.18
N GLN A 367 1.35 -8.36 -14.65
CA GLN A 367 0.49 -8.49 -13.46
C GLN A 367 1.27 -9.13 -12.31
N PHE A 368 1.27 -8.49 -11.17
CA PHE A 368 1.85 -9.06 -9.96
C PHE A 368 0.89 -10.10 -9.38
N PRO A 369 1.32 -11.36 -9.19
CA PRO A 369 0.48 -12.39 -8.59
C PRO A 369 0.14 -12.04 -7.14
N ALA A 370 -1.09 -12.38 -6.74
CA ALA A 370 -1.52 -12.27 -5.35
C ALA A 370 -1.07 -13.48 -4.53
N LEU A 371 -0.66 -13.23 -3.29
CA LEU A 371 -0.35 -14.26 -2.32
C LEU A 371 -1.63 -14.81 -1.67
N HIS A 372 -1.61 -16.11 -1.38
CA HIS A 372 -2.59 -16.78 -0.55
C HIS A 372 -2.07 -16.99 0.87
N TRP A 373 -2.95 -17.00 1.85
CA TRP A 373 -2.60 -16.94 3.25
C TRP A 373 -3.32 -18.01 4.09
N GLU A 374 -2.65 -18.45 5.15
CA GLU A 374 -3.26 -19.18 6.26
C GLU A 374 -3.98 -18.20 7.18
N HIS A 375 -5.14 -18.56 7.70
CA HIS A 375 -5.98 -17.64 8.48
C HIS A 375 -6.53 -18.23 9.80
N GLU A 376 -6.31 -19.51 10.05
CA GLU A 376 -6.85 -20.21 11.22
C GLU A 376 -5.78 -20.97 12.04
N LEU A 377 -4.72 -21.44 11.39
CA LEU A 377 -3.73 -22.31 12.01
C LEU A 377 -2.44 -21.58 12.36
N GLY A 378 -1.70 -22.11 13.33
CA GLY A 378 -0.41 -21.57 13.75
C GLY A 378 -0.53 -20.20 14.43
N LEU A 379 0.19 -19.21 13.92
CA LEU A 379 0.12 -17.82 14.39
C LEU A 379 -1.02 -17.03 13.77
N ALA A 380 -1.69 -17.58 12.73
CA ALA A 380 -2.74 -16.88 11.99
C ALA A 380 -4.07 -16.87 12.75
N PHE A 381 -4.84 -15.80 12.58
CA PHE A 381 -6.20 -15.69 13.10
C PHE A 381 -7.01 -14.60 12.39
N THR A 382 -8.33 -14.75 12.42
CA THR A 382 -9.30 -13.71 12.08
C THR A 382 -10.27 -13.55 13.25
N LYS A 383 -10.60 -12.31 13.64
CA LYS A 383 -11.46 -12.01 14.77
C LYS A 383 -12.48 -10.91 14.49
N ASN A 384 -13.60 -10.94 15.23
CA ASN A 384 -14.58 -9.87 15.24
C ASN A 384 -15.12 -9.54 13.84
N ARG A 385 -15.67 -10.55 13.15
CA ARG A 385 -16.25 -10.49 11.79
C ARG A 385 -15.22 -10.26 10.66
N MET A 386 -13.94 -10.11 10.97
CA MET A 386 -12.92 -10.15 9.92
C MET A 386 -12.93 -11.52 9.27
N ASN A 387 -12.89 -11.57 7.95
CA ASN A 387 -12.95 -12.82 7.20
C ASN A 387 -11.89 -12.83 6.09
N TYR A 388 -11.37 -14.03 5.82
CA TYR A 388 -10.44 -14.25 4.72
C TYR A 388 -11.02 -15.30 3.75
N THR A 389 -11.04 -14.99 2.48
CA THR A 389 -11.50 -15.92 1.46
C THR A 389 -10.65 -15.79 0.20
N ASN A 390 -10.22 -16.93 -0.32
CA ASN A 390 -9.34 -17.01 -1.47
C ASN A 390 -8.02 -16.23 -1.23
N LYS A 391 -7.87 -15.06 -1.81
CA LYS A 391 -6.70 -14.18 -1.65
C LYS A 391 -7.05 -12.86 -0.95
N PHE A 392 -8.30 -12.69 -0.53
CA PHE A 392 -8.82 -11.44 -0.03
C PHE A 392 -9.07 -11.47 1.47
N LEU A 393 -8.60 -10.44 2.17
CA LEU A 393 -9.04 -10.09 3.50
C LEU A 393 -10.22 -9.12 3.38
N LEU A 394 -11.39 -9.50 3.91
CA LEU A 394 -12.63 -8.75 3.80
C LEU A 394 -12.82 -7.81 4.98
N ILE A 395 -13.15 -6.57 4.69
CA ILE A 395 -13.40 -5.51 5.68
C ILE A 395 -14.86 -5.56 6.12
N PRO A 396 -15.15 -5.89 7.40
CA PRO A 396 -16.50 -6.12 7.89
C PRO A 396 -17.29 -4.87 8.26
N GLU A 397 -16.65 -3.73 8.45
CA GLU A 397 -17.26 -2.45 8.77
C GLU A 397 -16.39 -1.28 8.34
N SER A 398 -17.03 -0.17 7.97
CA SER A 398 -16.33 1.03 7.53
C SER A 398 -15.58 1.70 8.68
N GLY A 399 -14.34 2.09 8.43
CA GLY A 399 -13.49 2.73 9.44
C GLY A 399 -12.06 2.91 8.99
N ASP A 400 -11.22 3.33 9.91
CA ASP A 400 -9.78 3.49 9.66
C ASP A 400 -9.02 2.28 10.21
N TYR A 401 -8.35 1.59 9.30
CA TYR A 401 -7.60 0.37 9.59
C TYR A 401 -6.10 0.61 9.44
N PHE A 402 -5.33 0.08 10.39
CA PHE A 402 -3.89 -0.09 10.17
C PHE A 402 -3.66 -1.43 9.47
N ILE A 403 -3.01 -1.37 8.31
CA ILE A 403 -2.71 -2.53 7.46
C ILE A 403 -1.21 -2.71 7.45
N TYR A 404 -0.74 -3.94 7.62
CA TYR A 404 0.69 -4.26 7.59
C TYR A 404 0.97 -5.56 6.87
N SER A 405 2.15 -5.68 6.30
CA SER A 405 2.66 -6.92 5.72
C SER A 405 4.18 -6.94 5.74
N GLN A 406 4.75 -8.10 5.95
CA GLN A 406 6.13 -8.39 5.64
C GLN A 406 6.18 -9.54 4.65
N VAL A 407 6.93 -9.36 3.58
CA VAL A 407 7.27 -10.44 2.65
C VAL A 407 8.79 -10.56 2.61
N THR A 408 9.29 -11.73 2.97
CA THR A 408 10.70 -12.06 2.86
C THR A 408 10.94 -12.77 1.52
N PHE A 409 11.84 -12.23 0.73
CA PHE A 409 12.30 -12.83 -0.52
C PHE A 409 13.63 -13.56 -0.28
N ARG A 410 13.80 -14.66 -0.97
CA ARG A 410 15.06 -15.43 -0.96
C ARG A 410 15.43 -15.89 -2.35
N GLY A 411 16.73 -15.92 -2.62
CA GLY A 411 17.26 -16.45 -3.86
C GLY A 411 18.41 -17.44 -3.62
N MET A 412 18.62 -18.32 -4.57
CA MET A 412 19.64 -19.37 -4.49
C MET A 412 20.96 -18.97 -5.13
N THR A 413 20.93 -18.02 -6.06
CA THR A 413 22.13 -17.55 -6.77
C THR A 413 22.02 -16.07 -7.08
N SER A 414 23.11 -15.36 -6.98
CA SER A 414 23.21 -13.99 -7.45
C SER A 414 24.36 -13.89 -8.48
N GLU A 415 24.02 -13.39 -9.63
CA GLU A 415 24.95 -13.15 -10.75
C GLU A 415 24.88 -11.67 -11.16
N CYS A 416 24.86 -10.77 -10.17
CA CYS A 416 24.58 -9.36 -10.38
C CYS A 416 25.48 -8.65 -11.36
N SER A 417 26.79 -8.90 -11.28
CA SER A 417 27.78 -8.21 -12.14
C SER A 417 27.74 -8.69 -13.59
N GLU A 418 27.54 -9.98 -13.82
CA GLU A 418 27.51 -10.57 -15.15
C GLU A 418 26.17 -10.34 -15.87
N ILE A 419 25.06 -10.40 -15.14
CA ILE A 419 23.72 -10.22 -15.71
C ILE A 419 23.48 -8.78 -16.17
N ARG A 420 23.95 -7.80 -15.42
CA ARG A 420 23.77 -6.39 -15.78
C ARG A 420 24.65 -5.95 -16.96
N GLN A 421 25.84 -6.53 -17.09
CA GLN A 421 26.71 -6.27 -18.24
C GLN A 421 26.23 -6.94 -19.53
N ALA A 422 25.57 -8.09 -19.43
CA ALA A 422 25.11 -8.85 -20.59
C ALA A 422 23.74 -8.42 -21.14
N GLY A 423 23.07 -7.43 -20.54
CA GLY A 423 21.79 -6.90 -21.00
C GLY A 423 20.66 -7.93 -21.10
N ARG A 424 20.60 -8.90 -20.18
CA ARG A 424 19.52 -9.90 -20.18
C ARG A 424 18.18 -9.26 -19.76
N PRO A 425 17.18 -9.20 -20.65
CA PRO A 425 15.94 -8.46 -20.39
C PRO A 425 14.93 -9.13 -19.45
N ASN A 426 15.20 -10.31 -18.91
CA ASN A 426 14.18 -11.16 -18.29
C ASN A 426 14.39 -11.46 -16.80
N LYS A 427 15.31 -10.80 -16.09
CA LYS A 427 15.46 -10.97 -14.64
C LYS A 427 15.16 -9.66 -13.91
N PRO A 428 14.30 -9.65 -12.89
CA PRO A 428 13.95 -8.42 -12.20
C PRO A 428 15.16 -7.87 -11.44
N ASP A 429 15.51 -6.61 -11.70
CA ASP A 429 16.51 -5.87 -10.95
C ASP A 429 15.98 -5.43 -9.57
N SER A 430 14.73 -5.71 -9.28
CA SER A 430 14.07 -5.32 -8.04
C SER A 430 12.98 -6.30 -7.63
N ILE A 431 12.76 -6.39 -6.33
CA ILE A 431 11.62 -7.06 -5.71
C ILE A 431 10.60 -6.03 -5.28
N THR A 432 9.31 -6.36 -5.39
CA THR A 432 8.22 -5.44 -5.06
C THR A 432 7.11 -6.18 -4.34
N VAL A 433 6.55 -5.54 -3.31
CA VAL A 433 5.33 -5.94 -2.62
C VAL A 433 4.34 -4.80 -2.71
N VAL A 434 3.09 -5.12 -3.05
CA VAL A 434 2.00 -4.15 -3.15
C VAL A 434 0.81 -4.65 -2.34
N ILE A 435 0.25 -3.80 -1.50
CA ILE A 435 -1.06 -4.05 -0.90
C ILE A 435 -2.10 -3.29 -1.69
N THR A 436 -3.11 -3.99 -2.18
CA THR A 436 -4.16 -3.44 -3.03
C THR A 436 -5.52 -3.61 -2.39
N LYS A 437 -6.40 -2.68 -2.70
CA LYS A 437 -7.81 -2.67 -2.32
C LYS A 437 -8.68 -2.87 -3.55
N VAL A 438 -9.68 -3.74 -3.45
CA VAL A 438 -10.75 -3.90 -4.43
C VAL A 438 -12.06 -3.55 -3.76
N THR A 439 -12.87 -2.70 -4.39
CA THR A 439 -14.21 -2.34 -3.91
C THR A 439 -15.27 -2.84 -4.90
N ASP A 440 -16.48 -3.06 -4.43
CA ASP A 440 -17.58 -3.48 -5.30
C ASP A 440 -18.00 -2.39 -6.29
N SER A 441 -17.77 -1.11 -5.95
CA SER A 441 -18.08 0.04 -6.80
C SER A 441 -17.02 0.32 -7.88
N TYR A 442 -15.79 -0.18 -7.71
CA TYR A 442 -14.69 0.01 -8.64
C TYR A 442 -13.84 -1.27 -8.71
N PRO A 443 -14.04 -2.10 -9.75
CA PRO A 443 -13.44 -3.44 -9.81
C PRO A 443 -11.93 -3.47 -10.07
N GLU A 444 -11.33 -2.35 -10.50
CA GLU A 444 -9.88 -2.29 -10.66
C GLU A 444 -9.19 -2.13 -9.29
N PRO A 445 -8.14 -2.95 -9.02
CA PRO A 445 -7.41 -2.84 -7.76
C PRO A 445 -6.76 -1.47 -7.58
N THR A 446 -7.03 -0.84 -6.44
CA THR A 446 -6.37 0.41 -6.03
C THR A 446 -5.16 0.08 -5.18
N GLN A 447 -3.99 0.59 -5.55
CA GLN A 447 -2.77 0.41 -4.77
C GLN A 447 -2.82 1.29 -3.51
N LEU A 448 -2.66 0.68 -2.35
CA LEU A 448 -2.59 1.36 -1.06
C LEU A 448 -1.16 1.56 -0.59
N LEU A 449 -0.34 0.51 -0.66
CA LEU A 449 1.05 0.49 -0.20
C LEU A 449 1.93 -0.22 -1.22
N MET A 450 3.12 0.31 -1.45
CA MET A 450 4.13 -0.31 -2.30
C MET A 450 5.51 -0.20 -1.65
N GLY A 451 6.21 -1.33 -1.58
CA GLY A 451 7.62 -1.39 -1.26
C GLY A 451 8.41 -2.00 -2.40
N THR A 452 9.31 -1.24 -2.97
CA THR A 452 10.22 -1.70 -4.03
C THR A 452 11.66 -1.57 -3.55
N LYS A 453 12.42 -2.64 -3.73
CA LYS A 453 13.82 -2.72 -3.32
C LYS A 453 14.65 -3.32 -4.44
N SER A 454 15.73 -2.63 -4.77
CA SER A 454 16.73 -3.21 -5.68
C SER A 454 17.44 -4.37 -5.00
N VAL A 455 17.67 -5.42 -5.75
CA VAL A 455 18.36 -6.61 -5.28
C VAL A 455 19.56 -6.87 -6.19
N CYS A 456 20.72 -6.71 -5.60
CA CYS A 456 21.96 -7.23 -6.15
C CYS A 456 22.76 -7.84 -5.01
N GLU A 457 22.52 -9.10 -4.76
CA GLU A 457 23.11 -9.83 -3.67
C GLU A 457 24.22 -10.76 -4.19
N VAL A 458 25.33 -10.76 -3.51
CA VAL A 458 26.45 -11.62 -3.82
C VAL A 458 26.46 -12.81 -2.85
N GLY A 459 26.38 -14.03 -3.37
CA GLY A 459 26.43 -15.25 -2.57
C GLY A 459 25.42 -16.32 -2.97
N SER A 460 25.54 -17.49 -2.35
CA SER A 460 24.74 -18.67 -2.71
C SER A 460 23.28 -18.61 -2.26
N ASN A 461 23.01 -17.94 -1.15
CA ASN A 461 21.67 -17.76 -0.62
C ASN A 461 21.54 -16.35 -0.09
N TRP A 462 20.55 -15.61 -0.58
CA TRP A 462 20.27 -14.26 -0.11
C TRP A 462 18.85 -14.14 0.42
N PHE A 463 18.67 -13.23 1.39
CA PHE A 463 17.38 -12.88 2.00
C PHE A 463 17.19 -11.38 2.00
N GLN A 464 16.00 -10.92 1.60
CA GLN A 464 15.62 -9.51 1.69
C GLN A 464 14.15 -9.39 2.10
N PRO A 465 13.86 -8.82 3.29
CA PRO A 465 12.50 -8.53 3.70
C PRO A 465 12.05 -7.15 3.20
N ILE A 466 10.76 -7.05 2.87
CA ILE A 466 10.08 -5.77 2.66
C ILE A 466 8.94 -5.69 3.68
N TYR A 467 8.97 -4.68 4.53
CA TYR A 467 7.91 -4.36 5.47
C TYR A 467 7.07 -3.19 4.98
N LEU A 468 5.75 -3.33 5.05
CA LEU A 468 4.78 -2.29 4.74
C LEU A 468 3.84 -2.11 5.93
N GLY A 469 3.46 -0.87 6.22
CA GLY A 469 2.48 -0.60 7.26
C GLY A 469 1.98 0.83 7.21
N ALA A 470 0.68 1.02 7.16
CA ALA A 470 0.05 2.33 7.18
C ALA A 470 -1.45 2.24 7.50
N MET A 471 -2.06 3.39 7.73
CA MET A 471 -3.46 3.53 8.04
C MET A 471 -4.25 4.00 6.82
N PHE A 472 -5.41 3.37 6.59
CA PHE A 472 -6.32 3.72 5.48
C PHE A 472 -7.77 3.75 5.93
N SER A 473 -8.53 4.66 5.33
CA SER A 473 -9.99 4.67 5.45
C SER A 473 -10.58 3.64 4.48
N LEU A 474 -11.24 2.63 5.03
CA LEU A 474 -11.85 1.54 4.28
C LEU A 474 -13.35 1.51 4.51
N GLN A 475 -14.07 1.01 3.51
CA GLN A 475 -15.51 0.81 3.58
C GLN A 475 -15.83 -0.66 3.87
N GLU A 476 -16.99 -0.90 4.48
CA GLU A 476 -17.54 -2.25 4.60
C GLU A 476 -17.62 -2.92 3.21
N GLY A 477 -17.17 -4.15 3.11
CA GLY A 477 -17.10 -4.90 1.85
C GLY A 477 -15.82 -4.71 1.05
N ASP A 478 -14.95 -3.75 1.41
CA ASP A 478 -13.64 -3.63 0.78
C ASP A 478 -12.82 -4.91 0.96
N LYS A 479 -12.05 -5.26 -0.06
CA LYS A 479 -11.22 -6.47 -0.11
C LYS A 479 -9.76 -6.09 -0.25
N LEU A 480 -8.93 -6.59 0.65
CA LEU A 480 -7.49 -6.35 0.62
C LEU A 480 -6.75 -7.59 0.12
N MET A 481 -5.72 -7.39 -0.67
CA MET A 481 -4.81 -8.45 -1.11
C MET A 481 -3.36 -7.97 -1.17
N VAL A 482 -2.44 -8.91 -1.07
CA VAL A 482 -1.00 -8.66 -1.20
C VAL A 482 -0.49 -9.27 -2.50
N ASN A 483 0.11 -8.44 -3.33
CA ASN A 483 0.68 -8.83 -4.62
C ASN A 483 2.20 -8.70 -4.57
N VAL A 484 2.91 -9.60 -5.23
CA VAL A 484 4.39 -9.61 -5.28
C VAL A 484 4.88 -9.64 -6.71
N SER A 485 6.07 -9.09 -6.94
CA SER A 485 6.69 -9.10 -8.27
C SER A 485 7.05 -10.50 -8.76
N ASP A 486 7.47 -11.38 -7.84
CA ASP A 486 7.83 -12.76 -8.17
C ASP A 486 7.50 -13.71 -7.01
N ILE A 487 6.49 -14.53 -7.21
CA ILE A 487 6.02 -15.50 -6.21
C ILE A 487 7.04 -16.62 -5.95
N SER A 488 7.92 -16.92 -6.93
CA SER A 488 8.93 -17.96 -6.80
C SER A 488 10.06 -17.57 -5.84
N LEU A 489 10.26 -16.28 -5.63
CA LEU A 489 11.30 -15.75 -4.72
C LEU A 489 10.80 -15.58 -3.28
N VAL A 490 9.52 -15.76 -3.00
CA VAL A 490 8.99 -15.63 -1.64
C VAL A 490 9.50 -16.75 -0.74
N ASP A 491 9.91 -16.41 0.47
CA ASP A 491 10.32 -17.39 1.49
C ASP A 491 9.11 -17.98 2.21
N TYR A 492 8.76 -19.21 1.88
CA TYR A 492 7.65 -19.98 2.47
C TYR A 492 8.08 -20.89 3.64
N THR A 493 9.30 -20.77 4.11
CA THR A 493 9.85 -21.75 5.07
C THR A 493 9.30 -21.63 6.47
N LYS A 494 8.90 -20.40 6.86
CA LYS A 494 8.38 -20.12 8.21
C LYS A 494 7.30 -19.04 8.17
N GLU A 495 6.26 -19.22 8.99
CA GLU A 495 5.15 -18.30 9.15
C GLU A 495 5.53 -16.94 9.77
N ASP A 496 6.64 -16.87 10.50
CA ASP A 496 7.14 -15.66 11.15
C ASP A 496 7.97 -14.73 10.26
N LYS A 497 8.20 -15.10 8.98
CA LYS A 497 8.97 -14.33 7.99
C LYS A 497 8.13 -13.63 6.96
N THR A 498 6.96 -14.14 6.64
CA THR A 498 6.05 -13.60 5.63
C THR A 498 4.62 -13.67 6.16
N PHE A 499 4.00 -12.50 6.33
CA PHE A 499 2.70 -12.37 6.96
C PHE A 499 1.96 -11.11 6.48
N PHE A 500 0.66 -11.05 6.76
CA PHE A 500 -0.22 -9.95 6.39
C PHE A 500 -1.30 -9.77 7.43
N GLY A 501 -1.60 -8.53 7.83
CA GLY A 501 -2.64 -8.29 8.82
C GLY A 501 -3.26 -6.90 8.73
N ALA A 502 -4.35 -6.74 9.47
CA ALA A 502 -5.04 -5.47 9.60
C ALA A 502 -5.85 -5.43 10.90
N PHE A 503 -5.99 -4.23 11.48
CA PHE A 503 -6.85 -4.01 12.63
C PHE A 503 -7.53 -2.63 12.57
N LEU A 504 -8.78 -2.59 13.05
CA LEU A 504 -9.57 -1.35 13.11
C LEU A 504 -9.08 -0.44 14.25
N LEU A 505 -8.85 0.83 13.91
CA LEU A 505 -8.49 1.90 14.86
C LEU A 505 -9.71 2.69 15.34
N GLY A 506 -10.68 2.91 14.47
CA GLY A 506 -11.91 3.64 14.78
C GLY A 506 -12.93 3.52 13.67
N SER A 507 -14.21 3.33 14.05
CA SER A 507 -15.33 3.25 13.11
C SER A 507 -15.64 4.64 12.54
N SER A 508 -16.02 4.72 11.26
CA SER A 508 -16.61 5.94 10.71
C SER A 508 -18.08 5.99 11.14
N SER A 509 -18.40 6.80 12.14
CA SER A 509 -19.79 7.10 12.45
C SER A 509 -20.40 7.89 11.30
N SER A 510 -21.18 7.23 10.43
CA SER A 510 -22.20 7.93 9.66
C SER A 510 -23.22 8.46 10.65
N SER A 511 -23.35 9.79 10.73
CA SER A 511 -24.42 10.46 11.46
C SER A 511 -25.78 10.06 10.86
N SER A 512 -26.41 9.05 11.41
CA SER A 512 -27.82 8.77 11.23
C SER A 512 -28.50 8.92 12.61
N SER A 513 -29.42 9.84 12.64
CA SER A 513 -30.31 10.27 13.72
C SER A 513 -30.71 9.19 14.73
N SER A 514 -30.54 9.55 15.99
CA SER A 514 -30.96 8.87 17.18
C SER A 514 -32.45 8.50 17.17
N GLY A 515 -32.74 7.21 17.17
CA GLY A 515 -33.99 6.67 17.69
C GLY A 515 -33.71 6.10 19.08
N SER A 516 -34.29 6.70 20.09
CA SER A 516 -34.32 6.21 21.47
C SER A 516 -34.94 4.81 21.49
N CYS A 517 -34.20 3.82 21.95
CA CYS A 517 -34.77 2.51 22.26
C CYS A 517 -34.87 2.33 23.77
N ASP A 518 -36.08 2.23 24.21
CA ASP A 518 -36.48 1.99 25.59
C ASP A 518 -36.14 0.54 26.00
N LYS A 519 -35.63 0.40 27.22
CA LYS A 519 -35.24 -0.90 27.80
C LYS A 519 -36.49 -1.67 28.20
N THR A 520 -36.84 -2.69 27.46
CA THR A 520 -37.50 -3.94 27.90
C THR A 520 -38.02 -4.69 26.69
N HIS A 521 -37.24 -5.63 26.19
CA HIS A 521 -37.71 -6.90 25.60
C HIS A 521 -36.49 -7.74 25.19
N THR A 522 -36.51 -8.97 25.64
CA THR A 522 -35.56 -10.05 25.25
C THR A 522 -35.48 -10.18 23.74
N CYS A 523 -34.26 -9.97 23.18
CA CYS A 523 -33.97 -10.21 21.77
C CYS A 523 -33.98 -11.71 21.48
N PRO A 524 -34.59 -12.14 20.37
CA PRO A 524 -34.41 -13.48 19.84
C PRO A 524 -32.96 -13.70 19.36
N PRO A 525 -32.44 -14.93 19.32
CA PRO A 525 -31.07 -15.22 18.93
C PRO A 525 -30.81 -14.72 17.49
N CYS A 526 -29.68 -14.05 17.32
CA CYS A 526 -29.22 -13.57 16.01
C CYS A 526 -29.16 -14.73 15.01
N PRO A 527 -29.67 -14.55 13.78
CA PRO A 527 -29.45 -15.51 12.72
C PRO A 527 -27.96 -15.60 12.41
N ALA A 528 -27.48 -16.79 12.10
CA ALA A 528 -26.11 -17.06 11.64
C ALA A 528 -25.74 -16.11 10.48
N PRO A 529 -24.47 -15.67 10.40
CA PRO A 529 -24.05 -14.76 9.33
C PRO A 529 -24.33 -15.42 7.97
N PRO A 530 -24.83 -14.65 6.98
CA PRO A 530 -25.05 -15.20 5.65
C PRO A 530 -23.71 -15.63 5.07
N VAL A 531 -23.64 -16.86 4.60
CA VAL A 531 -22.56 -17.33 3.73
C VAL A 531 -22.46 -16.36 2.56
N ALA A 532 -21.26 -15.82 2.30
CA ALA A 532 -21.04 -14.90 1.20
C ALA A 532 -21.51 -15.56 -0.12
N GLY A 533 -22.61 -15.10 -0.66
CA GLY A 533 -23.17 -15.57 -1.92
C GLY A 533 -22.47 -14.97 -3.13
N PRO A 534 -22.89 -15.35 -4.36
CA PRO A 534 -22.32 -14.81 -5.59
C PRO A 534 -22.40 -13.29 -5.69
N SER A 535 -21.41 -12.67 -6.35
CA SER A 535 -21.38 -11.24 -6.68
C SER A 535 -21.77 -11.02 -8.14
N VAL A 536 -22.51 -9.93 -8.40
CA VAL A 536 -23.03 -9.58 -9.72
C VAL A 536 -22.48 -8.25 -10.21
N PHE A 537 -21.96 -8.23 -11.43
CA PHE A 537 -21.42 -7.04 -12.10
C PHE A 537 -22.09 -6.84 -13.46
N LEU A 538 -22.43 -5.60 -13.77
CA LEU A 538 -23.09 -5.24 -15.02
C LEU A 538 -22.21 -4.23 -15.79
N PHE A 539 -21.85 -4.58 -17.04
CA PHE A 539 -20.96 -3.80 -17.89
C PHE A 539 -21.69 -3.19 -19.07
N PRO A 540 -21.39 -1.93 -19.39
CA PRO A 540 -21.98 -1.25 -20.54
C PRO A 540 -21.42 -1.79 -21.86
N PRO A 541 -22.11 -1.53 -23.00
CA PRO A 541 -21.55 -1.83 -24.29
C PRO A 541 -20.34 -0.95 -24.60
N LYS A 542 -19.46 -1.45 -25.47
CA LYS A 542 -18.30 -0.68 -25.93
C LYS A 542 -18.77 0.53 -26.74
N PRO A 543 -18.19 1.72 -26.55
CA PRO A 543 -18.61 2.94 -27.28
C PRO A 543 -18.60 2.76 -28.80
N LYS A 544 -17.57 2.13 -29.35
CA LYS A 544 -17.47 1.88 -30.79
C LYS A 544 -18.64 1.02 -31.30
N ASP A 545 -19.05 0.02 -30.55
CA ASP A 545 -20.14 -0.89 -30.93
C ASP A 545 -21.50 -0.20 -30.93
N THR A 546 -21.71 0.79 -30.06
CA THR A 546 -22.96 1.56 -30.00
C THR A 546 -23.05 2.63 -31.10
N LEU A 547 -21.94 3.08 -31.63
CA LEU A 547 -21.84 4.16 -32.61
C LEU A 547 -21.77 3.68 -34.06
N MET A 548 -21.35 2.42 -34.27
CA MET A 548 -21.27 1.82 -35.62
C MET A 548 -22.40 0.81 -35.85
N ILE A 549 -23.24 1.04 -36.85
CA ILE A 549 -24.37 0.16 -37.21
C ILE A 549 -23.90 -1.25 -37.59
N SER A 550 -22.70 -1.38 -38.17
CA SER A 550 -22.11 -2.65 -38.58
C SER A 550 -21.66 -3.53 -37.40
N ARG A 551 -21.61 -3.00 -36.18
CA ARG A 551 -21.20 -3.72 -34.96
C ARG A 551 -22.41 -4.00 -34.09
N THR A 552 -22.24 -4.97 -33.18
CA THR A 552 -23.31 -5.43 -32.29
C THR A 552 -22.99 -5.00 -30.86
N PRO A 553 -23.67 -3.98 -30.31
CA PRO A 553 -23.47 -3.58 -28.93
C PRO A 553 -24.13 -4.59 -27.96
N GLU A 554 -23.45 -4.88 -26.86
CA GLU A 554 -23.88 -5.87 -25.88
C GLU A 554 -23.71 -5.33 -24.46
N VAL A 555 -24.72 -5.53 -23.62
CA VAL A 555 -24.64 -5.36 -22.18
C VAL A 555 -24.30 -6.71 -21.55
N THR A 556 -23.30 -6.75 -20.68
CA THR A 556 -22.77 -7.99 -20.12
C THR A 556 -22.99 -8.04 -18.61
N CYS A 557 -23.65 -9.08 -18.15
CA CYS A 557 -23.85 -9.38 -16.73
C CYS A 557 -22.96 -10.55 -16.32
N VAL A 558 -22.08 -10.31 -15.34
CA VAL A 558 -21.10 -11.28 -14.87
C VAL A 558 -21.41 -11.65 -13.43
N VAL A 559 -21.54 -12.93 -13.16
CA VAL A 559 -21.71 -13.47 -11.81
C VAL A 559 -20.45 -14.26 -11.45
N VAL A 560 -19.84 -13.91 -10.34
CA VAL A 560 -18.63 -14.58 -9.83
C VAL A 560 -18.90 -15.17 -8.46
N ASP A 561 -18.02 -16.04 -8.01
CA ASP A 561 -18.08 -16.72 -6.70
C ASP A 561 -19.34 -17.61 -6.55
N VAL A 562 -19.77 -18.21 -7.64
CA VAL A 562 -20.87 -19.19 -7.64
C VAL A 562 -20.36 -20.52 -7.07
N SER A 563 -21.01 -21.00 -6.01
CA SER A 563 -20.63 -22.25 -5.32
C SER A 563 -20.79 -23.49 -6.20
N HIS A 564 -19.93 -24.48 -6.03
CA HIS A 564 -20.09 -25.81 -6.62
C HIS A 564 -21.31 -26.55 -6.10
N GLU A 565 -21.78 -26.24 -4.90
CA GLU A 565 -22.97 -26.84 -4.29
C GLU A 565 -24.26 -26.36 -4.96
N ASP A 566 -24.29 -25.05 -5.33
CA ASP A 566 -25.43 -24.41 -6.00
C ASP A 566 -24.97 -23.71 -7.29
N PRO A 567 -24.60 -24.48 -8.34
CA PRO A 567 -23.99 -23.90 -9.55
C PRO A 567 -24.98 -23.22 -10.50
N GLU A 568 -26.28 -23.38 -10.27
CA GLU A 568 -27.33 -22.89 -11.16
C GLU A 568 -27.59 -21.40 -10.93
N VAL A 569 -27.38 -20.60 -11.97
CA VAL A 569 -27.62 -19.15 -11.99
C VAL A 569 -28.73 -18.85 -13.00
N LYS A 570 -29.77 -18.16 -12.55
CA LYS A 570 -30.86 -17.69 -13.40
C LYS A 570 -30.71 -16.20 -13.65
N PHE A 571 -30.72 -15.80 -14.93
CA PHE A 571 -30.71 -14.41 -15.38
C PHE A 571 -32.10 -14.00 -15.88
N ASN A 572 -32.60 -12.88 -15.42
CA ASN A 572 -33.74 -12.19 -15.97
C ASN A 572 -33.29 -10.78 -16.43
N TRP A 573 -33.60 -10.46 -17.66
CA TRP A 573 -33.23 -9.18 -18.25
C TRP A 573 -34.43 -8.28 -18.48
N TYR A 574 -34.29 -7.01 -18.20
CA TYR A 574 -35.33 -6.01 -18.38
C TYR A 574 -34.78 -4.81 -19.14
N VAL A 575 -35.55 -4.30 -20.10
CA VAL A 575 -35.29 -3.05 -20.83
C VAL A 575 -36.43 -2.12 -20.50
N ASP A 576 -36.14 -0.96 -19.87
CA ASP A 576 -37.13 -0.03 -19.34
C ASP A 576 -38.25 -0.72 -18.52
N GLY A 577 -37.88 -1.68 -17.69
CA GLY A 577 -38.79 -2.44 -16.85
C GLY A 577 -39.58 -3.56 -17.55
N VAL A 578 -39.42 -3.73 -18.84
CA VAL A 578 -40.07 -4.84 -19.62
C VAL A 578 -39.09 -5.99 -19.75
N GLU A 579 -39.53 -7.17 -19.36
CA GLU A 579 -38.70 -8.39 -19.47
C GLU A 579 -38.45 -8.77 -20.94
N VAL A 580 -37.20 -9.11 -21.23
CA VAL A 580 -36.74 -9.57 -22.53
C VAL A 580 -36.11 -10.96 -22.43
N HIS A 581 -36.22 -11.78 -23.52
CA HIS A 581 -35.84 -13.19 -23.48
C HIS A 581 -34.76 -13.57 -24.51
N ASN A 582 -34.13 -12.57 -25.16
CA ASN A 582 -33.12 -12.76 -26.19
C ASN A 582 -31.67 -12.73 -25.71
N ALA A 583 -31.43 -12.78 -24.39
CA ALA A 583 -30.09 -12.86 -23.80
C ALA A 583 -29.49 -14.28 -24.00
N LYS A 584 -28.18 -14.32 -24.18
CA LYS A 584 -27.39 -15.54 -24.28
C LYS A 584 -26.54 -15.73 -23.02
N THR A 585 -26.67 -16.89 -22.39
CA THR A 585 -25.79 -17.25 -21.26
C THR A 585 -24.67 -18.15 -21.79
N LYS A 586 -23.42 -17.73 -21.50
CA LYS A 586 -22.25 -18.53 -21.86
C LYS A 586 -22.12 -19.74 -20.91
N PRO A 587 -21.46 -20.85 -21.31
CA PRO A 587 -21.13 -21.92 -20.39
C PRO A 587 -20.38 -21.40 -19.17
N ARG A 588 -20.69 -21.95 -18.00
CA ARG A 588 -20.00 -21.61 -16.76
C ARG A 588 -18.53 -21.99 -16.85
N GLU A 589 -17.68 -21.10 -16.34
CA GLU A 589 -16.23 -21.30 -16.30
C GLU A 589 -15.79 -21.53 -14.86
N GLU A 590 -15.05 -22.60 -14.63
CA GLU A 590 -14.45 -22.88 -13.33
C GLU A 590 -13.25 -21.93 -13.10
N GLN A 591 -13.24 -21.28 -11.95
CA GLN A 591 -12.17 -20.38 -11.52
C GLN A 591 -11.17 -21.12 -10.62
N TYR A 592 -9.97 -20.60 -10.50
CA TYR A 592 -8.90 -21.19 -9.67
C TYR A 592 -9.24 -21.30 -8.17
N ASN A 593 -10.28 -20.62 -7.70
CA ASN A 593 -10.77 -20.67 -6.31
C ASN A 593 -11.87 -21.70 -6.06
N SER A 594 -12.05 -22.66 -6.96
CA SER A 594 -13.11 -23.66 -6.89
C SER A 594 -14.53 -23.05 -6.87
N THR A 595 -14.72 -21.94 -7.55
CA THR A 595 -16.03 -21.33 -7.83
C THR A 595 -16.27 -21.22 -9.32
N TYR A 596 -17.53 -20.97 -9.72
CA TYR A 596 -17.88 -20.74 -11.11
C TYR A 596 -18.06 -19.25 -11.40
N ARG A 597 -17.67 -18.86 -12.61
CA ARG A 597 -18.01 -17.59 -13.25
C ARG A 597 -19.04 -17.84 -14.33
N VAL A 598 -20.15 -17.12 -14.28
CA VAL A 598 -21.24 -17.24 -15.26
C VAL A 598 -21.49 -15.89 -15.90
N VAL A 599 -21.59 -15.86 -17.21
CA VAL A 599 -21.77 -14.63 -17.99
C VAL A 599 -23.02 -14.71 -18.83
N SER A 600 -23.88 -13.70 -18.74
CA SER A 600 -25.03 -13.51 -19.62
C SER A 600 -24.87 -12.22 -20.42
N VAL A 601 -25.13 -12.28 -21.71
CA VAL A 601 -24.93 -11.17 -22.64
C VAL A 601 -26.27 -10.86 -23.30
N LEU A 602 -26.67 -9.59 -23.25
CA LEU A 602 -27.86 -9.09 -23.96
C LEU A 602 -27.41 -8.17 -25.09
N THR A 603 -27.77 -8.54 -26.32
CA THR A 603 -27.62 -7.65 -27.47
C THR A 603 -28.61 -6.49 -27.34
N VAL A 604 -28.12 -5.26 -27.49
CA VAL A 604 -28.93 -4.05 -27.41
C VAL A 604 -29.05 -3.39 -28.78
N LEU A 605 -30.18 -2.69 -29.02
CA LEU A 605 -30.32 -1.88 -30.20
C LEU A 605 -29.54 -0.58 -30.03
N HIS A 606 -28.76 -0.16 -31.03
CA HIS A 606 -27.96 1.07 -31.01
C HIS A 606 -28.78 2.27 -30.55
N GLN A 607 -29.94 2.46 -31.14
CA GLN A 607 -30.81 3.58 -30.86
C GLN A 607 -31.38 3.56 -29.45
N ASP A 608 -31.69 2.39 -28.92
CA ASP A 608 -32.22 2.21 -27.57
C ASP A 608 -31.20 2.60 -26.51
N TRP A 609 -29.94 2.21 -26.70
CA TRP A 609 -28.86 2.63 -25.81
C TRP A 609 -28.63 4.16 -25.89
N LEU A 610 -28.53 4.69 -27.09
CA LEU A 610 -28.29 6.14 -27.30
C LEU A 610 -29.46 6.99 -26.81
N ASN A 611 -30.68 6.48 -26.80
CA ASN A 611 -31.86 7.14 -26.20
C ASN A 611 -31.92 7.04 -24.67
N GLY A 612 -30.97 6.35 -24.06
CA GLY A 612 -30.88 6.26 -22.62
C GLY A 612 -31.80 5.25 -21.95
N LYS A 613 -32.26 4.23 -22.67
CA LYS A 613 -33.02 3.13 -22.04
C LYS A 613 -32.23 2.46 -20.95
N GLU A 614 -32.93 2.03 -19.91
CA GLU A 614 -32.34 1.34 -18.75
C GLU A 614 -32.35 -0.17 -18.97
N TYR A 615 -31.18 -0.80 -18.73
CA TYR A 615 -30.97 -2.24 -18.84
C TYR A 615 -30.75 -2.79 -17.45
N LYS A 616 -31.57 -3.77 -17.06
CA LYS A 616 -31.50 -4.41 -15.74
C LYS A 616 -31.18 -5.88 -15.90
N CYS A 617 -30.17 -6.36 -15.16
CA CYS A 617 -29.87 -7.77 -14.97
C CYS A 617 -30.29 -8.18 -13.55
N LYS A 618 -31.22 -9.14 -13.47
CA LYS A 618 -31.65 -9.76 -12.22
C LYS A 618 -31.09 -11.17 -12.14
N VAL A 619 -30.32 -11.43 -11.09
CA VAL A 619 -29.63 -12.70 -10.87
C VAL A 619 -30.24 -13.43 -9.68
N SER A 620 -30.62 -14.67 -9.88
CA SER A 620 -31.12 -15.57 -8.84
C SER A 620 -30.24 -16.80 -8.72
N ASN A 621 -29.90 -17.18 -7.50
CA ASN A 621 -29.14 -18.37 -7.15
C ASN A 621 -29.56 -18.84 -5.76
N LYS A 622 -29.54 -20.13 -5.48
CA LYS A 622 -29.93 -20.68 -4.16
C LYS A 622 -29.03 -20.21 -3.01
N GLY A 623 -27.76 -19.86 -3.31
CA GLY A 623 -26.83 -19.29 -2.35
C GLY A 623 -27.09 -17.82 -2.02
N LEU A 624 -28.05 -17.16 -2.67
CA LEU A 624 -28.44 -15.78 -2.40
C LEU A 624 -29.70 -15.71 -1.54
N PRO A 625 -29.74 -14.89 -0.49
CA PRO A 625 -30.93 -14.70 0.33
C PRO A 625 -32.08 -14.04 -0.43
N SER A 626 -31.76 -13.26 -1.46
CA SER A 626 -32.67 -12.63 -2.40
C SER A 626 -31.97 -12.40 -3.74
N SER A 627 -32.74 -12.26 -4.84
CA SER A 627 -32.17 -11.93 -6.13
C SER A 627 -31.44 -10.59 -6.13
N ILE A 628 -30.31 -10.51 -6.81
CA ILE A 628 -29.53 -9.26 -6.98
C ILE A 628 -29.92 -8.62 -8.31
N GLU A 629 -30.24 -7.33 -8.27
CA GLU A 629 -30.55 -6.53 -9.45
C GLU A 629 -29.49 -5.48 -9.66
N LYS A 630 -28.99 -5.37 -10.89
CA LYS A 630 -28.07 -4.30 -11.34
C LYS A 630 -28.66 -3.62 -12.56
N THR A 631 -28.60 -2.29 -12.59
CA THR A 631 -29.17 -1.48 -13.68
C THR A 631 -28.09 -0.58 -14.27
N ILE A 632 -28.10 -0.45 -15.59
CA ILE A 632 -27.15 0.41 -16.32
C ILE A 632 -27.87 1.13 -17.44
N SER A 633 -27.46 2.35 -17.72
CA SER A 633 -27.91 3.18 -18.84
C SER A 633 -26.81 4.13 -19.27
N LYS A 634 -26.94 4.73 -20.44
CA LYS A 634 -26.06 5.82 -20.88
C LYS A 634 -26.15 6.98 -19.87
N ALA A 635 -25.03 7.69 -19.66
CA ALA A 635 -25.00 8.87 -18.79
C ALA A 635 -26.05 9.92 -19.23
N LYS A 636 -26.77 10.47 -18.26
CA LYS A 636 -27.79 11.52 -18.50
C LYS A 636 -27.09 12.87 -18.66
N GLY A 637 -27.57 13.70 -19.56
CA GLY A 637 -27.06 15.04 -19.81
C GLY A 637 -27.13 15.42 -21.30
N GLN A 638 -26.92 16.70 -21.59
CA GLN A 638 -26.91 17.20 -22.97
C GLN A 638 -25.60 16.78 -23.67
N PRO A 639 -25.67 16.06 -24.80
CA PRO A 639 -24.46 15.72 -25.56
C PRO A 639 -23.70 16.96 -26.02
N ARG A 640 -22.37 16.90 -25.93
CA ARG A 640 -21.46 17.94 -26.44
C ARG A 640 -20.50 17.34 -27.46
N GLU A 641 -20.30 18.02 -28.58
CA GLU A 641 -19.45 17.58 -29.65
C GLU A 641 -17.96 17.68 -29.28
N PRO A 642 -17.15 16.62 -29.49
CA PRO A 642 -15.72 16.69 -29.27
C PRO A 642 -15.01 17.58 -30.28
N GLN A 643 -14.05 18.35 -29.80
CA GLN A 643 -13.09 19.09 -30.62
C GLN A 643 -11.80 18.29 -30.73
N VAL A 644 -11.32 18.07 -31.95
CA VAL A 644 -10.15 17.22 -32.22
C VAL A 644 -9.01 18.07 -32.77
N TYR A 645 -7.85 17.98 -32.09
CA TYR A 645 -6.62 18.64 -32.50
C TYR A 645 -5.49 17.63 -32.61
N THR A 646 -4.68 17.74 -33.66
CA THR A 646 -3.49 16.92 -33.87
C THR A 646 -2.23 17.72 -33.59
N LEU A 647 -1.27 17.13 -32.88
CA LEU A 647 -0.01 17.75 -32.50
C LEU A 647 1.16 16.97 -33.10
N PRO A 648 2.09 17.63 -33.82
CA PRO A 648 3.28 17.00 -34.38
C PRO A 648 4.30 16.67 -33.30
N PRO A 649 5.31 15.83 -33.60
CA PRO A 649 6.42 15.58 -32.71
C PRO A 649 7.17 16.87 -32.33
N SER A 650 7.63 16.97 -31.08
CA SER A 650 8.48 18.08 -30.66
C SER A 650 9.85 18.03 -31.37
N ARG A 651 10.52 19.19 -31.47
CA ARG A 651 11.86 19.28 -32.06
C ARG A 651 12.88 18.39 -31.31
N GLU A 652 12.75 18.29 -30.01
CA GLU A 652 13.61 17.47 -29.17
C GLU A 652 13.44 15.98 -29.46
N GLU A 653 12.20 15.56 -29.71
CA GLU A 653 11.89 14.16 -30.00
C GLU A 653 12.44 13.72 -31.37
N MET A 654 12.62 14.64 -32.31
CA MET A 654 13.19 14.40 -33.63
C MET A 654 14.67 13.94 -33.60
N THR A 655 15.31 13.98 -32.46
CA THR A 655 16.65 13.37 -32.25
C THR A 655 16.60 11.87 -32.06
N LYS A 656 15.42 11.31 -31.76
CA LYS A 656 15.20 9.88 -31.49
C LYS A 656 14.84 9.11 -32.77
N ASN A 657 14.89 7.78 -32.72
CA ASN A 657 14.51 6.90 -33.83
C ASN A 657 13.00 6.77 -34.01
N GLN A 658 12.24 6.96 -32.94
CA GLN A 658 10.78 6.97 -32.95
C GLN A 658 10.24 8.30 -32.44
N VAL A 659 9.11 8.72 -33.00
CA VAL A 659 8.46 9.99 -32.69
C VAL A 659 7.00 9.76 -32.32
N SER A 660 6.44 10.67 -31.51
CA SER A 660 5.07 10.61 -31.03
C SER A 660 4.19 11.64 -31.75
N LEU A 661 3.08 11.16 -32.30
CA LEU A 661 1.99 11.98 -32.82
C LEU A 661 0.88 12.00 -31.78
N THR A 662 0.34 13.17 -31.46
CA THR A 662 -0.66 13.32 -30.41
C THR A 662 -1.98 13.82 -30.97
N CYS A 663 -3.07 13.19 -30.56
CA CYS A 663 -4.43 13.61 -30.82
C CYS A 663 -5.07 14.07 -29.51
N LEU A 664 -5.38 15.34 -29.40
CA LEU A 664 -6.14 15.92 -28.29
C LEU A 664 -7.61 15.97 -28.65
N VAL A 665 -8.45 15.36 -27.86
CA VAL A 665 -9.90 15.35 -27.98
C VAL A 665 -10.50 15.98 -26.74
N LYS A 666 -11.22 17.09 -26.86
CA LYS A 666 -11.75 17.84 -25.72
C LYS A 666 -13.16 18.32 -25.88
N GLY A 667 -13.80 18.71 -24.79
CA GLY A 667 -15.10 19.38 -24.79
C GLY A 667 -16.29 18.46 -25.04
N PHE A 668 -16.13 17.15 -24.93
CA PHE A 668 -17.19 16.19 -25.22
C PHE A 668 -17.96 15.72 -23.98
N TYR A 669 -19.21 15.36 -24.21
CA TYR A 669 -20.10 14.74 -23.23
C TYR A 669 -21.13 13.85 -23.96
N PRO A 670 -21.46 12.63 -23.51
CA PRO A 670 -20.87 11.92 -22.35
C PRO A 670 -19.45 11.41 -22.61
N SER A 671 -18.87 10.71 -21.63
CA SER A 671 -17.49 10.20 -21.68
C SER A 671 -17.29 9.04 -22.68
N ASP A 672 -18.36 8.43 -23.16
CA ASP A 672 -18.30 7.33 -24.12
C ASP A 672 -17.76 7.81 -25.46
N ILE A 673 -16.58 7.34 -25.82
CA ILE A 673 -15.86 7.78 -27.01
C ILE A 673 -14.90 6.69 -27.49
N ALA A 674 -14.63 6.65 -28.81
CA ALA A 674 -13.61 5.78 -29.38
C ALA A 674 -12.65 6.59 -30.24
N VAL A 675 -11.34 6.33 -30.07
CA VAL A 675 -10.26 6.99 -30.82
C VAL A 675 -9.37 5.92 -31.44
N GLU A 676 -9.10 6.06 -32.73
CA GLU A 676 -8.24 5.16 -33.50
C GLU A 676 -7.30 5.95 -34.41
N TRP A 677 -6.21 5.32 -34.81
CA TRP A 677 -5.25 5.88 -35.74
C TRP A 677 -5.16 5.02 -37.00
N GLU A 678 -4.98 5.69 -38.14
CA GLU A 678 -4.72 5.05 -39.42
C GLU A 678 -3.69 5.83 -40.23
N SER A 679 -3.06 5.17 -41.19
CA SER A 679 -2.21 5.78 -42.20
C SER A 679 -2.52 5.14 -43.53
N ASN A 680 -2.84 5.96 -44.55
CA ASN A 680 -3.20 5.51 -45.89
C ASN A 680 -4.33 4.45 -45.91
N GLY A 681 -5.32 4.60 -45.03
CA GLY A 681 -6.44 3.67 -44.89
C GLY A 681 -6.12 2.37 -44.18
N GLN A 682 -4.88 2.19 -43.70
CA GLN A 682 -4.46 1.02 -42.88
C GLN A 682 -4.43 1.38 -41.40
N PRO A 683 -4.98 0.52 -40.53
CA PRO A 683 -4.94 0.74 -39.10
C PRO A 683 -3.51 0.80 -38.56
N GLU A 684 -3.25 1.76 -37.69
CA GLU A 684 -2.03 1.83 -36.88
C GLU A 684 -2.31 1.21 -35.52
N ASN A 685 -1.39 0.36 -35.02
CA ASN A 685 -1.60 -0.41 -33.80
C ASN A 685 -0.76 0.08 -32.62
N ASN A 686 0.30 0.84 -32.86
CA ASN A 686 1.22 1.29 -31.82
C ASN A 686 0.78 2.63 -31.21
N TYR A 687 -0.41 2.66 -30.62
CA TYR A 687 -0.92 3.84 -29.93
C TYR A 687 -1.50 3.49 -28.56
N LYS A 688 -1.53 4.50 -27.68
CA LYS A 688 -2.18 4.46 -26.38
C LYS A 688 -3.09 5.66 -26.22
N THR A 689 -4.28 5.41 -25.71
CA THR A 689 -5.28 6.45 -25.45
C THR A 689 -5.56 6.52 -23.95
N THR A 690 -5.55 7.72 -23.36
CA THR A 690 -5.92 7.91 -21.96
C THR A 690 -7.40 7.67 -21.75
N PRO A 691 -7.84 7.32 -20.53
CA PRO A 691 -9.26 7.43 -20.17
C PRO A 691 -9.75 8.87 -20.31
N PRO A 692 -11.06 9.11 -20.55
CA PRO A 692 -11.63 10.44 -20.48
C PRO A 692 -11.43 11.05 -19.08
N VAL A 693 -11.00 12.31 -19.05
CA VAL A 693 -10.79 13.08 -17.82
C VAL A 693 -11.82 14.19 -17.75
N LEU A 694 -12.47 14.36 -16.61
CA LEU A 694 -13.44 15.43 -16.38
C LEU A 694 -12.74 16.79 -16.32
N ASP A 695 -13.17 17.70 -17.18
CA ASP A 695 -12.67 19.07 -17.22
C ASP A 695 -13.50 19.98 -16.29
N SER A 696 -12.97 21.15 -15.97
CA SER A 696 -13.58 22.13 -15.06
C SER A 696 -14.96 22.64 -15.50
N ASP A 697 -15.26 22.57 -16.81
CA ASP A 697 -16.55 22.98 -17.40
C ASP A 697 -17.61 21.86 -17.43
N GLY A 698 -17.31 20.69 -16.87
CA GLY A 698 -18.19 19.51 -16.85
C GLY A 698 -18.15 18.68 -18.14
N SER A 699 -17.33 19.02 -19.12
CA SER A 699 -17.03 18.18 -20.29
C SER A 699 -15.84 17.26 -20.03
N PHE A 700 -15.55 16.39 -20.97
CA PHE A 700 -14.40 15.48 -20.89
C PHE A 700 -13.35 15.83 -21.93
N PHE A 701 -12.10 15.45 -21.64
CA PHE A 701 -11.00 15.46 -22.60
C PHE A 701 -10.15 14.20 -22.48
N LEU A 702 -9.40 13.88 -23.53
CA LEU A 702 -8.42 12.80 -23.54
C LEU A 702 -7.31 13.10 -24.56
N TYR A 703 -6.21 12.34 -24.43
CA TYR A 703 -5.11 12.30 -25.38
C TYR A 703 -4.94 10.89 -25.93
N SER A 704 -4.65 10.80 -27.23
CA SER A 704 -4.19 9.57 -27.87
C SER A 704 -2.80 9.81 -28.48
N LYS A 705 -1.85 8.94 -28.17
CA LYS A 705 -0.45 9.04 -28.62
C LYS A 705 -0.11 7.88 -29.52
N LEU A 706 0.20 8.17 -30.80
CA LEU A 706 0.72 7.22 -31.78
C LEU A 706 2.24 7.32 -31.82
N THR A 707 2.93 6.19 -31.70
CA THR A 707 4.37 6.10 -31.86
C THR A 707 4.72 5.49 -33.21
N VAL A 708 5.48 6.21 -34.02
CA VAL A 708 5.90 5.80 -35.36
C VAL A 708 7.40 5.96 -35.54
N ASP A 709 7.99 5.21 -36.47
CA ASP A 709 9.39 5.40 -36.84
C ASP A 709 9.59 6.80 -37.47
N LYS A 710 10.66 7.47 -37.06
CA LYS A 710 11.00 8.81 -37.55
C LYS A 710 11.05 8.88 -39.08
N SER A 711 11.54 7.82 -39.74
CA SER A 711 11.61 7.74 -41.22
C SER A 711 10.24 7.86 -41.86
N ARG A 712 9.21 7.23 -41.32
CA ARG A 712 7.84 7.33 -41.86
C ARG A 712 7.31 8.76 -41.75
N TRP A 713 7.56 9.44 -40.65
CA TRP A 713 7.21 10.84 -40.47
C TRP A 713 7.95 11.76 -41.46
N GLN A 714 9.26 11.57 -41.60
CA GLN A 714 10.11 12.37 -42.48
C GLN A 714 9.81 12.17 -43.98
N GLN A 715 9.30 10.98 -44.36
CA GLN A 715 8.85 10.69 -45.73
C GLN A 715 7.53 11.40 -46.07
N GLY A 716 6.91 12.09 -45.13
CA GLY A 716 5.65 12.83 -45.36
C GLY A 716 4.42 11.95 -45.35
N ASN A 717 4.48 10.75 -44.74
CA ASN A 717 3.29 9.91 -44.56
C ASN A 717 2.22 10.65 -43.78
N VAL A 718 0.96 10.47 -44.18
CA VAL A 718 -0.20 11.08 -43.53
C VAL A 718 -0.75 10.12 -42.50
N PHE A 719 -0.87 10.60 -41.27
CA PHE A 719 -1.48 9.88 -40.15
C PHE A 719 -2.79 10.56 -39.76
N SER A 720 -3.83 9.77 -39.55
CA SER A 720 -5.15 10.30 -39.26
C SER A 720 -5.63 9.79 -37.91
N CYS A 721 -6.10 10.69 -37.05
CA CYS A 721 -6.79 10.41 -35.81
C CYS A 721 -8.31 10.40 -36.11
N SER A 722 -8.94 9.24 -35.87
CA SER A 722 -10.38 9.03 -36.06
C SER A 722 -11.07 9.02 -34.72
N VAL A 723 -12.10 9.84 -34.57
CA VAL A 723 -12.87 9.96 -33.32
C VAL A 723 -14.33 9.61 -33.58
N MET A 724 -14.90 8.76 -32.77
CA MET A 724 -16.31 8.40 -32.76
C MET A 724 -16.98 8.85 -31.47
N HIS A 725 -18.08 9.61 -31.62
CA HIS A 725 -18.85 10.11 -30.49
C HIS A 725 -20.29 10.40 -30.93
N GLU A 726 -21.27 10.21 -30.05
CA GLU A 726 -22.68 10.39 -30.37
C GLU A 726 -23.08 11.80 -30.84
N ALA A 727 -22.37 12.82 -30.36
CA ALA A 727 -22.64 14.23 -30.71
C ALA A 727 -22.07 14.65 -32.07
N LEU A 728 -21.23 13.82 -32.70
CA LEU A 728 -20.67 14.11 -34.02
C LEU A 728 -21.66 13.77 -35.13
N HIS A 729 -21.58 14.53 -36.22
CA HIS A 729 -22.31 14.19 -37.44
C HIS A 729 -21.90 12.82 -37.98
N ASN A 730 -22.84 11.93 -38.19
CA ASN A 730 -22.61 10.50 -38.50
C ASN A 730 -21.74 9.77 -37.44
N HIS A 731 -21.68 10.29 -36.20
CA HIS A 731 -20.93 9.75 -35.11
C HIS A 731 -19.42 9.63 -35.33
N TYR A 732 -18.88 10.34 -36.30
CA TYR A 732 -17.49 10.19 -36.75
C TYR A 732 -16.88 11.51 -37.19
N THR A 733 -15.59 11.71 -36.85
CA THR A 733 -14.74 12.77 -37.42
C THR A 733 -13.31 12.28 -37.56
N GLN A 734 -12.52 12.89 -38.43
CA GLN A 734 -11.13 12.53 -38.67
C GLN A 734 -10.29 13.79 -38.83
N LYS A 735 -9.10 13.79 -38.21
CA LYS A 735 -8.08 14.84 -38.40
C LYS A 735 -6.78 14.20 -38.83
N SER A 736 -6.19 14.75 -39.88
CA SER A 736 -4.94 14.26 -40.44
C SER A 736 -3.75 15.09 -40.01
N LEU A 737 -2.59 14.45 -39.93
CA LEU A 737 -1.32 15.04 -39.54
C LEU A 737 -0.20 14.49 -40.41
N SER A 738 0.59 15.38 -41.02
CA SER A 738 1.78 15.03 -41.78
C SER A 738 2.84 16.11 -41.65
N LEU A 739 4.09 15.78 -41.96
CA LEU A 739 5.15 16.76 -42.08
C LEU A 739 4.85 17.65 -43.29
N SER A 740 4.59 18.95 -43.08
CA SER A 740 4.41 19.89 -44.17
C SER A 740 5.70 20.00 -45.00
N PRO A 741 5.66 19.88 -46.31
CA PRO A 741 6.81 20.25 -47.13
C PRO A 741 7.13 21.72 -46.87
N GLY A 742 8.33 22.00 -46.42
CA GLY A 742 8.77 23.21 -45.74
C GLY A 742 8.34 24.53 -46.41
N LYS A 743 7.87 25.46 -45.58
CA LYS A 743 8.07 26.88 -45.77
C LYS A 743 9.39 27.32 -45.18
#